data_ce3ef836ae5ab1f085c6636417dd3086
#
_entry.id   ce3ef836ae5ab1f085c6636417dd3086
#
_cell.length_a   1.000
_cell.length_b   1.000
_cell.length_c   1.000
_cell.angle_alpha   90.00
_cell.angle_beta   90.00
_cell.angle_gamma   90.00
#
_symmetry.space_group_name_H-M   'P 1'
#
loop_
_entity.id
_entity.type
_entity.pdbx_description
1 polymer ?
#
loop_
_entity_poly.entity_id
_entity_poly.type
_entity_poly.pdbx_seq_one_letter_code
_entity_poly.pdbx_strand_id
1 'polypeptide(L)'
;MRVLATIGFSFSAGVFLTALLPWNGWQLYATGGVLLLALAWLFAARKQKYFRRGLLILLPLAVSLAYFAGYDHLVRQPIEDRCGAASDFTATVCDWPQATERGARVTVELEGYHRARAVLYGEAELLAARPGDTVTGTAQWQSAAHFDSDDVTHFNARGVYALLYGREDVRLSAGDGDALRWLPQRAGKAFREKVAAIWDDPRVSGFLTAELTGDKSAMDDGDYLAMQETGLAHLFAVSGLHCAFLVTLLALLISRRQRLLCAVTIPLLLFYMVMVGMSPSVVRACIMQIFLLIAPLFRRGSDPLTSLAAALLVILLCNPFAAASVSLQLSFSATLGMVLLSPRLYKLLTGWYKGKCRPLRTALCFVAANLSATLSAVVFTAPLTAWYFRIFVLVAPLSSLLAVPAAGWSFMAAFVAVLLGFVWLPLASLLGWISWALVRYILWIANGMMSWRYHAVYFTNPYLIYWLLFLYAVFIGCAATPDGKRKYLLASALSVLTLTAAIWVNRQDYQYGVLTALTLDVGQGESVILTSGGETALVDCGSSNSYKDPGGLAADTLHSMGVRELSAVVVTHYHADHTNGLYEVLRRIPVQTIYLPDIEDEYGVRERLVSLAEEKGAQVTYVTKETADTLGDTVLTIYPPVQSGGDLNELGLTALASAGDFDLLITGDMSGSTEKKLVETYALPDIEVLVVSHHGSRYSSNIRFLKSVTPEAAVISVGDNNYGHPSEETLQRLLAVGADIWRTDQQGTIRITVNGG
;
A
#
# COMPACT_ATOMS: atom_id res chain seq x y z
N MET A 1 -10.55 -2.82 37.71
CA MET A 1 -10.63 -3.50 36.40
C MET A 1 -11.23 -2.53 35.41
N ARG A 2 -10.65 -2.37 34.24
CA ARG A 2 -11.15 -1.51 33.15
C ARG A 2 -12.25 -2.25 32.39
N VAL A 3 -13.48 -2.26 32.91
CA VAL A 3 -14.58 -3.07 32.37
C VAL A 3 -14.81 -2.81 30.88
N LEU A 4 -14.95 -1.54 30.47
CA LEU A 4 -15.17 -1.18 29.06
C LEU A 4 -14.00 -1.60 28.15
N ALA A 5 -12.74 -1.45 28.63
CA ALA A 5 -11.58 -1.90 27.86
C ALA A 5 -11.58 -3.43 27.70
N THR A 6 -11.92 -4.18 28.75
CA THR A 6 -11.99 -5.65 28.67
C THR A 6 -13.07 -6.08 27.68
N ILE A 7 -14.26 -5.50 27.75
CA ILE A 7 -15.37 -5.79 26.80
C ILE A 7 -14.94 -5.43 25.37
N GLY A 8 -14.43 -4.21 25.16
CA GLY A 8 -14.06 -3.74 23.84
C GLY A 8 -12.96 -4.58 23.20
N PHE A 9 -11.88 -4.89 23.90
CA PHE A 9 -10.81 -5.74 23.34
C PHE A 9 -11.25 -7.18 23.13
N SER A 10 -12.09 -7.75 24.01
CA SER A 10 -12.59 -9.13 23.85
C SER A 10 -13.53 -9.24 22.64
N PHE A 11 -14.45 -8.28 22.47
CA PHE A 11 -15.30 -8.19 21.28
C PHE A 11 -14.45 -8.05 20.01
N SER A 12 -13.51 -7.11 20.02
CA SER A 12 -12.63 -6.88 18.89
C SER A 12 -11.80 -8.11 18.53
N ALA A 13 -11.28 -8.83 19.50
CA ALA A 13 -10.52 -10.06 19.26
C ALA A 13 -11.34 -11.11 18.47
N GLY A 14 -12.62 -11.28 18.80
CA GLY A 14 -13.49 -12.18 18.05
C GLY A 14 -13.78 -11.70 16.64
N VAL A 15 -14.00 -10.39 16.45
CA VAL A 15 -14.16 -9.80 15.09
C VAL A 15 -12.89 -9.99 14.25
N PHE A 16 -11.70 -9.70 14.81
CA PHE A 16 -10.43 -9.90 14.09
C PHE A 16 -10.20 -11.37 13.74
N LEU A 17 -10.49 -12.29 14.67
CA LEU A 17 -10.38 -13.72 14.43
C LEU A 17 -11.25 -14.15 13.23
N THR A 18 -12.49 -13.65 13.19
CA THR A 18 -13.43 -13.98 12.12
C THR A 18 -13.05 -13.34 10.77
N ALA A 19 -12.54 -12.10 10.80
CA ALA A 19 -12.19 -11.37 9.59
C ALA A 19 -10.89 -11.88 8.92
N LEU A 20 -9.97 -12.48 9.69
CA LEU A 20 -8.65 -12.92 9.21
C LEU A 20 -8.59 -14.43 8.90
N LEU A 21 -9.60 -15.20 9.27
CA LEU A 21 -9.67 -16.62 8.96
C LEU A 21 -10.70 -16.90 7.86
N PRO A 22 -10.44 -17.86 6.96
CA PRO A 22 -11.35 -18.19 5.86
C PRO A 22 -12.77 -18.49 6.36
N TRP A 23 -13.76 -17.98 5.64
CA TRP A 23 -15.17 -18.15 6.00
C TRP A 23 -15.68 -19.52 5.53
N ASN A 24 -15.80 -20.49 6.44
CA ASN A 24 -16.29 -21.84 6.15
C ASN A 24 -17.43 -22.26 7.10
N GLY A 25 -18.20 -21.32 7.64
CA GLY A 25 -19.29 -21.60 8.58
C GLY A 25 -18.84 -22.00 10.00
N TRP A 26 -17.53 -22.12 10.27
CA TRP A 26 -16.98 -22.52 11.59
C TRP A 26 -17.34 -21.52 12.69
N GLN A 27 -17.64 -20.29 12.33
CA GLN A 27 -17.91 -19.18 13.24
C GLN A 27 -19.15 -19.48 14.12
N LEU A 28 -20.18 -20.10 13.56
CA LEU A 28 -21.36 -20.53 14.34
C LEU A 28 -21.01 -21.61 15.35
N TYR A 29 -20.19 -22.59 14.94
CA TYR A 29 -19.73 -23.65 15.85
C TYR A 29 -18.80 -23.07 16.92
N ALA A 30 -17.92 -22.14 16.57
CA ALA A 30 -17.05 -21.44 17.51
C ALA A 30 -17.88 -20.59 18.50
N THR A 31 -18.92 -19.91 18.03
CA THR A 31 -19.86 -19.18 18.91
C THR A 31 -20.48 -20.10 19.92
N GLY A 32 -21.00 -21.25 19.50
CA GLY A 32 -21.55 -22.29 20.40
C GLY A 32 -20.52 -22.80 21.40
N GLY A 33 -19.30 -23.10 20.93
CA GLY A 33 -18.19 -23.55 21.78
C GLY A 33 -17.79 -22.51 22.85
N VAL A 34 -17.65 -21.24 22.46
CA VAL A 34 -17.33 -20.15 23.40
C VAL A 34 -18.46 -19.90 24.39
N LEU A 35 -19.73 -19.99 23.96
CA LEU A 35 -20.88 -19.92 24.89
C LEU A 35 -20.90 -21.06 25.87
N LEU A 36 -20.63 -22.31 25.45
CA LEU A 36 -20.51 -23.47 26.33
C LEU A 36 -19.36 -23.28 27.31
N LEU A 37 -18.21 -22.78 26.88
CA LEU A 37 -17.09 -22.45 27.76
C LEU A 37 -17.48 -21.35 28.77
N ALA A 38 -18.23 -20.33 28.34
CA ALA A 38 -18.74 -19.30 29.23
C ALA A 38 -19.70 -19.88 30.27
N LEU A 39 -20.62 -20.77 29.86
CA LEU A 39 -21.54 -21.47 30.79
C LEU A 39 -20.79 -22.39 31.73
N ALA A 40 -19.83 -23.18 31.25
CA ALA A 40 -18.98 -24.03 32.09
C ALA A 40 -18.17 -23.20 33.11
N TRP A 41 -17.63 -22.08 32.68
CA TRP A 41 -16.94 -21.12 33.55
C TRP A 41 -17.89 -20.50 34.58
N LEU A 42 -19.11 -20.15 34.19
CA LEU A 42 -20.16 -19.68 35.10
C LEU A 42 -20.46 -20.71 36.19
N PHE A 43 -20.53 -21.96 35.81
CA PHE A 43 -20.79 -23.04 36.75
C PHE A 43 -19.59 -23.32 37.68
N ALA A 44 -18.38 -23.45 37.12
CA ALA A 44 -17.16 -23.78 37.87
C ALA A 44 -16.68 -22.62 38.77
N ALA A 45 -16.79 -21.38 38.30
CA ALA A 45 -16.29 -20.19 38.99
C ALA A 45 -17.34 -19.50 39.89
N ARG A 46 -18.50 -20.10 40.12
CA ARG A 46 -19.67 -19.53 40.81
C ARG A 46 -19.38 -18.87 42.18
N LYS A 47 -18.32 -19.30 42.85
CA LYS A 47 -17.90 -18.77 44.16
C LYS A 47 -16.53 -18.06 44.13
N GLN A 48 -15.91 -17.83 42.98
CA GLN A 48 -14.54 -17.33 42.88
C GLN A 48 -14.48 -15.87 42.43
N LYS A 49 -13.43 -15.17 42.89
CA LYS A 49 -13.08 -13.78 42.53
C LYS A 49 -12.94 -13.54 41.00
N TYR A 50 -12.64 -14.56 40.24
CA TYR A 50 -12.39 -14.49 38.78
C TYR A 50 -13.65 -14.69 37.93
N PHE A 51 -14.78 -15.05 38.51
CA PHE A 51 -16.05 -15.29 37.83
C PHE A 51 -16.45 -14.14 36.88
N ARG A 52 -16.51 -12.89 37.43
CA ARG A 52 -16.88 -11.71 36.64
C ARG A 52 -15.88 -11.39 35.52
N ARG A 53 -14.59 -11.71 35.71
CA ARG A 53 -13.54 -11.46 34.70
C ARG A 53 -13.70 -12.39 33.50
N GLY A 54 -13.92 -13.69 33.74
CA GLY A 54 -14.15 -14.66 32.67
C GLY A 54 -15.39 -14.32 31.85
N LEU A 55 -16.50 -13.96 32.52
CA LEU A 55 -17.72 -13.55 31.83
C LEU A 55 -17.52 -12.29 30.95
N LEU A 56 -16.78 -11.27 31.43
CA LEU A 56 -16.47 -10.06 30.71
C LEU A 56 -15.54 -10.27 29.50
N ILE A 57 -14.91 -11.44 29.39
CA ILE A 57 -14.07 -11.83 28.25
C ILE A 57 -14.88 -12.73 27.30
N LEU A 58 -15.46 -13.81 27.80
CA LEU A 58 -16.08 -14.86 26.98
C LEU A 58 -17.38 -14.40 26.32
N LEU A 59 -18.22 -13.64 27.05
CA LEU A 59 -19.49 -13.19 26.49
C LEU A 59 -19.34 -12.21 25.35
N PRO A 60 -18.53 -11.12 25.44
CA PRO A 60 -18.30 -10.24 24.30
C PRO A 60 -17.62 -10.95 23.10
N LEU A 61 -16.76 -11.93 23.36
CA LEU A 61 -16.14 -12.75 22.32
C LEU A 61 -17.20 -13.57 21.56
N ALA A 62 -18.11 -14.28 22.29
CA ALA A 62 -19.18 -15.03 21.66
C ALA A 62 -20.15 -14.11 20.87
N VAL A 63 -20.52 -12.97 21.48
CA VAL A 63 -21.38 -11.98 20.83
C VAL A 63 -20.74 -11.45 19.53
N SER A 64 -19.43 -11.24 19.51
CA SER A 64 -18.74 -10.71 18.32
C SER A 64 -18.74 -11.70 17.15
N LEU A 65 -18.60 -13.00 17.43
CA LEU A 65 -18.68 -14.03 16.39
C LEU A 65 -20.08 -14.09 15.77
N ALA A 66 -21.11 -14.10 16.61
CA ALA A 66 -22.50 -14.08 16.15
C ALA A 66 -22.85 -12.76 15.42
N TYR A 67 -22.34 -11.64 15.92
CA TYR A 67 -22.53 -10.33 15.31
C TYR A 67 -21.93 -10.27 13.91
N PHE A 68 -20.70 -10.76 13.73
CA PHE A 68 -20.04 -10.79 12.42
C PHE A 68 -20.87 -11.62 11.42
N ALA A 69 -21.30 -12.83 11.83
CA ALA A 69 -22.13 -13.69 10.97
C ALA A 69 -23.46 -13.02 10.59
N GLY A 70 -24.12 -12.39 11.56
CA GLY A 70 -25.38 -11.66 11.31
C GLY A 70 -25.19 -10.45 10.39
N TYR A 71 -24.11 -9.70 10.56
CA TYR A 71 -23.81 -8.56 9.70
C TYR A 71 -23.48 -9.00 8.25
N ASP A 72 -22.70 -10.04 8.10
CA ASP A 72 -22.38 -10.64 6.80
C ASP A 72 -23.65 -11.06 6.06
N HIS A 73 -24.50 -11.84 6.72
CA HIS A 73 -25.75 -12.33 6.15
C HIS A 73 -26.76 -11.22 5.79
N LEU A 74 -26.83 -10.16 6.59
CA LEU A 74 -27.83 -9.09 6.41
C LEU A 74 -27.35 -7.96 5.49
N VAL A 75 -26.04 -7.73 5.37
CA VAL A 75 -25.48 -6.56 4.68
C VAL A 75 -24.70 -6.94 3.43
N ARG A 76 -23.75 -7.88 3.52
CA ARG A 76 -22.89 -8.25 2.38
C ARG A 76 -23.55 -9.25 1.46
N GLN A 77 -24.05 -10.38 1.99
CA GLN A 77 -24.59 -11.46 1.16
C GLN A 77 -25.69 -11.02 0.17
N PRO A 78 -26.66 -10.15 0.51
CA PRO A 78 -27.69 -9.74 -0.45
C PRO A 78 -27.14 -8.97 -1.67
N ILE A 79 -25.93 -8.41 -1.56
CA ILE A 79 -25.24 -7.74 -2.67
C ILE A 79 -24.42 -8.77 -3.44
N GLU A 80 -23.74 -9.65 -2.74
CA GLU A 80 -22.94 -10.74 -3.30
C GLU A 80 -23.78 -11.63 -4.21
N ASP A 81 -25.02 -11.94 -3.81
CA ASP A 81 -25.98 -12.75 -4.58
C ASP A 81 -26.38 -12.11 -5.94
N ARG A 82 -26.13 -10.81 -6.14
CA ARG A 82 -26.34 -10.11 -7.41
C ARG A 82 -25.09 -10.03 -8.28
N CYS A 83 -23.93 -10.32 -7.71
CA CYS A 83 -22.67 -10.26 -8.45
C CYS A 83 -22.59 -11.39 -9.52
N GLY A 84 -21.89 -11.10 -10.61
CA GLY A 84 -21.75 -12.01 -11.75
C GLY A 84 -22.72 -11.74 -12.90
N ALA A 85 -23.77 -10.92 -12.69
CA ALA A 85 -24.75 -10.60 -13.73
C ALA A 85 -24.85 -9.08 -13.96
N ALA A 86 -25.36 -8.70 -15.13
CA ALA A 86 -25.77 -7.33 -15.38
C ALA A 86 -27.18 -7.11 -14.84
N SER A 87 -27.36 -6.08 -14.03
CA SER A 87 -28.67 -5.72 -13.48
C SER A 87 -28.81 -4.22 -13.27
N ASP A 88 -30.06 -3.76 -13.20
CA ASP A 88 -30.38 -2.36 -12.92
C ASP A 88 -29.97 -1.96 -11.51
N PHE A 89 -29.56 -0.71 -11.37
CA PHE A 89 -29.24 -0.13 -10.08
C PHE A 89 -29.77 1.30 -9.95
N THR A 90 -30.07 1.68 -8.73
CA THR A 90 -30.29 3.05 -8.31
C THR A 90 -29.40 3.33 -7.12
N ALA A 91 -28.64 4.41 -7.19
CA ALA A 91 -27.69 4.74 -6.14
C ALA A 91 -27.51 6.24 -5.97
N THR A 92 -27.15 6.66 -4.75
CA THR A 92 -26.84 8.06 -4.43
C THR A 92 -25.32 8.25 -4.37
N VAL A 93 -24.82 9.28 -5.04
CA VAL A 93 -23.40 9.65 -5.03
C VAL A 93 -23.00 10.12 -3.63
N CYS A 94 -21.96 9.51 -3.06
CA CYS A 94 -21.50 9.77 -1.70
C CYS A 94 -20.27 10.68 -1.62
N ASP A 95 -19.47 10.73 -2.68
CA ASP A 95 -18.22 11.48 -2.72
C ASP A 95 -18.01 12.07 -4.12
N TRP A 96 -16.99 12.92 -4.28
CA TRP A 96 -16.62 13.49 -5.57
C TRP A 96 -16.03 12.40 -6.47
N PRO A 97 -16.39 12.39 -7.76
CA PRO A 97 -15.83 11.45 -8.72
C PRO A 97 -14.34 11.69 -8.93
N GLN A 98 -13.65 10.63 -9.29
CA GLN A 98 -12.23 10.63 -9.63
C GLN A 98 -12.06 10.17 -11.07
N ALA A 99 -11.17 10.86 -11.82
CA ALA A 99 -10.80 10.43 -13.15
C ALA A 99 -10.00 9.12 -13.08
N THR A 100 -10.20 8.26 -14.07
CA THR A 100 -9.43 7.04 -14.31
C THR A 100 -8.94 7.04 -15.75
N GLU A 101 -8.02 6.17 -16.10
CA GLU A 101 -7.50 6.07 -17.48
C GLU A 101 -8.58 5.83 -18.54
N ARG A 102 -9.69 5.17 -18.15
CA ARG A 102 -10.79 4.79 -19.05
C ARG A 102 -12.12 5.48 -18.75
N GLY A 103 -12.10 6.62 -18.04
CA GLY A 103 -13.32 7.35 -17.69
C GLY A 103 -13.31 7.89 -16.27
N ALA A 104 -14.30 7.53 -15.45
CA ALA A 104 -14.43 8.01 -14.08
C ALA A 104 -14.90 6.92 -13.13
N ARG A 105 -14.53 7.06 -11.86
CA ARG A 105 -15.08 6.24 -10.76
C ARG A 105 -15.68 7.12 -9.69
N VAL A 106 -16.75 6.62 -9.06
CA VAL A 106 -17.42 7.33 -7.98
C VAL A 106 -17.94 6.34 -6.92
N THR A 107 -17.85 6.72 -5.64
CA THR A 107 -18.45 5.93 -4.57
C THR A 107 -19.92 6.28 -4.42
N VAL A 108 -20.77 5.25 -4.45
CA VAL A 108 -22.22 5.39 -4.38
C VAL A 108 -22.80 4.56 -3.24
N GLU A 109 -23.93 4.97 -2.69
CA GLU A 109 -24.74 4.22 -1.72
C GLU A 109 -25.92 3.60 -2.46
N LEU A 110 -26.03 2.27 -2.42
CA LEU A 110 -27.05 1.52 -3.14
C LEU A 110 -28.42 1.69 -2.47
N GLU A 111 -29.43 2.03 -3.27
CA GLU A 111 -30.80 2.14 -2.78
C GLU A 111 -31.41 0.75 -2.54
N GLY A 112 -32.13 0.59 -1.43
CA GLY A 112 -32.69 -0.70 -1.01
C GLY A 112 -31.76 -1.59 -0.21
N TYR A 113 -30.48 -1.21 -0.02
CA TYR A 113 -29.48 -1.95 0.77
C TYR A 113 -28.99 -1.12 1.93
N HIS A 114 -29.20 -1.59 3.15
CA HIS A 114 -28.81 -0.85 4.35
C HIS A 114 -27.30 -0.60 4.40
N ARG A 115 -26.89 0.68 4.30
CA ARG A 115 -25.49 1.16 4.44
C ARG A 115 -24.49 0.51 3.46
N ALA A 116 -24.96 -0.08 2.39
CA ALA A 116 -24.12 -0.71 1.43
C ALA A 116 -23.63 0.27 0.38
N ARG A 117 -22.34 0.33 0.20
CA ARG A 117 -21.68 1.14 -0.82
C ARG A 117 -21.18 0.27 -1.96
N ALA A 118 -21.09 0.89 -3.12
CA ALA A 118 -20.43 0.35 -4.29
C ALA A 118 -19.49 1.40 -4.88
N VAL A 119 -18.53 0.96 -5.68
CA VAL A 119 -17.76 1.85 -6.56
C VAL A 119 -18.31 1.66 -7.96
N LEU A 120 -18.82 2.75 -8.55
CA LEU A 120 -19.30 2.79 -9.92
C LEU A 120 -18.17 3.30 -10.83
N TYR A 121 -17.84 2.51 -11.83
CA TYR A 121 -16.96 2.84 -12.95
C TYR A 121 -17.81 3.12 -14.18
N GLY A 122 -17.52 4.19 -14.90
CA GLY A 122 -18.25 4.56 -16.11
C GLY A 122 -17.49 5.63 -16.90
N GLU A 123 -18.16 6.18 -17.89
CA GLU A 123 -17.58 7.17 -18.82
C GLU A 123 -17.24 8.51 -18.14
N ALA A 124 -16.55 9.37 -18.86
CA ALA A 124 -16.10 10.68 -18.37
C ALA A 124 -17.27 11.58 -17.93
N GLU A 125 -18.49 11.34 -18.37
CA GLU A 125 -19.69 12.06 -17.97
C GLU A 125 -19.96 11.97 -16.45
N LEU A 126 -19.55 10.88 -15.80
CA LEU A 126 -19.63 10.74 -14.34
C LEU A 126 -18.79 11.77 -13.58
N LEU A 127 -17.79 12.42 -14.21
CA LEU A 127 -17.03 13.51 -13.59
C LEU A 127 -17.90 14.74 -13.25
N ALA A 128 -19.06 14.88 -13.88
CA ALA A 128 -20.01 15.93 -13.56
C ALA A 128 -20.83 15.68 -12.29
N ALA A 129 -20.80 14.44 -11.77
CA ALA A 129 -21.60 14.05 -10.59
C ALA A 129 -21.17 14.80 -9.33
N ARG A 130 -22.13 15.07 -8.47
CA ARG A 130 -21.95 15.74 -7.17
C ARG A 130 -22.46 14.84 -6.04
N PRO A 131 -21.87 14.93 -4.84
CA PRO A 131 -22.42 14.27 -3.68
C PRO A 131 -23.91 14.64 -3.48
N GLY A 132 -24.77 13.62 -3.41
CA GLY A 132 -26.22 13.79 -3.33
C GLY A 132 -26.97 13.58 -4.63
N ASP A 133 -26.31 13.54 -5.77
CA ASP A 133 -26.94 13.19 -7.05
C ASP A 133 -27.33 11.71 -7.06
N THR A 134 -28.36 11.40 -7.86
CA THR A 134 -28.82 10.02 -8.05
C THR A 134 -28.31 9.51 -9.40
N VAL A 135 -27.76 8.31 -9.40
CA VAL A 135 -27.31 7.60 -10.60
C VAL A 135 -28.20 6.38 -10.78
N THR A 136 -28.72 6.20 -11.99
CA THR A 136 -29.55 5.04 -12.37
C THR A 136 -29.07 4.48 -13.69
N GLY A 137 -29.21 3.19 -13.90
CA GLY A 137 -28.82 2.53 -15.14
C GLY A 137 -28.59 1.05 -14.92
N THR A 138 -28.00 0.40 -15.93
CA THR A 138 -27.59 -1.00 -15.89
C THR A 138 -26.08 -1.07 -15.66
N ALA A 139 -25.61 -1.95 -14.79
CA ALA A 139 -24.20 -2.21 -14.58
C ALA A 139 -23.92 -3.71 -14.51
N GLN A 140 -22.71 -4.09 -14.91
CA GLN A 140 -22.17 -5.39 -14.56
C GLN A 140 -21.72 -5.33 -13.09
N TRP A 141 -22.33 -6.17 -12.25
CA TRP A 141 -21.99 -6.27 -10.84
C TRP A 141 -20.85 -7.26 -10.64
N GLN A 142 -19.79 -6.82 -10.02
CA GLN A 142 -18.68 -7.66 -9.61
C GLN A 142 -18.52 -7.62 -8.09
N SER A 143 -18.21 -8.76 -7.49
CA SER A 143 -17.93 -8.83 -6.05
C SER A 143 -16.69 -7.99 -5.71
N ALA A 144 -16.81 -7.22 -4.64
CA ALA A 144 -15.66 -6.53 -4.06
C ALA A 144 -14.87 -7.43 -3.07
N ALA A 145 -15.32 -8.66 -2.81
CA ALA A 145 -14.69 -9.61 -1.91
C ALA A 145 -13.62 -10.46 -2.60
N HIS A 146 -13.85 -10.87 -3.84
CA HIS A 146 -12.96 -11.79 -4.57
C HIS A 146 -11.94 -11.01 -5.41
N PHE A 147 -11.05 -10.31 -4.75
CA PHE A 147 -9.86 -9.74 -5.36
C PHE A 147 -8.64 -10.50 -4.82
N ASP A 148 -7.85 -11.08 -5.72
CA ASP A 148 -6.58 -11.70 -5.39
C ASP A 148 -6.68 -12.83 -4.33
N SER A 149 -7.66 -13.70 -4.46
CA SER A 149 -7.94 -14.84 -3.55
C SER A 149 -8.34 -14.47 -2.12
N ASP A 150 -8.49 -13.20 -1.79
CA ASP A 150 -8.86 -12.75 -0.45
C ASP A 150 -10.39 -12.70 -0.25
N ASP A 151 -10.92 -13.41 0.74
CA ASP A 151 -12.34 -13.40 1.12
C ASP A 151 -12.81 -12.05 1.71
N VAL A 152 -11.88 -11.20 2.15
CA VAL A 152 -12.15 -9.87 2.73
C VAL A 152 -11.12 -8.87 2.27
N THR A 153 -11.54 -7.96 1.40
CA THR A 153 -10.68 -6.96 0.78
C THR A 153 -10.69 -5.61 1.50
N HIS A 154 -9.82 -4.72 1.05
CA HIS A 154 -9.82 -3.32 1.48
C HIS A 154 -11.13 -2.58 1.11
N PHE A 155 -11.88 -3.04 0.12
CA PHE A 155 -13.20 -2.51 -0.24
C PHE A 155 -14.23 -2.80 0.86
N ASN A 156 -14.33 -4.07 1.28
CA ASN A 156 -15.24 -4.49 2.36
C ASN A 156 -14.93 -3.75 3.67
N ALA A 157 -13.64 -3.51 3.94
CA ALA A 157 -13.20 -2.75 5.09
C ALA A 157 -13.70 -1.28 5.09
N ARG A 158 -14.02 -0.73 3.91
CA ARG A 158 -14.63 0.60 3.72
C ARG A 158 -16.16 0.58 3.60
N GLY A 159 -16.78 -0.60 3.69
CA GLY A 159 -18.21 -0.80 3.49
C GLY A 159 -18.64 -0.79 2.03
N VAL A 160 -17.71 -1.03 1.11
CA VAL A 160 -17.95 -1.23 -0.33
C VAL A 160 -18.02 -2.72 -0.59
N TYR A 161 -19.15 -3.19 -1.11
CA TYR A 161 -19.40 -4.63 -1.29
C TYR A 161 -19.55 -5.04 -2.75
N ALA A 162 -19.74 -4.08 -3.67
CA ALA A 162 -19.77 -4.33 -5.11
C ALA A 162 -18.95 -3.31 -5.89
N LEU A 163 -18.44 -3.74 -7.03
CA LEU A 163 -17.88 -2.91 -8.09
C LEU A 163 -18.88 -2.95 -9.24
N LEU A 164 -19.34 -1.79 -9.68
CA LEU A 164 -20.34 -1.63 -10.72
C LEU A 164 -19.65 -1.08 -11.98
N TYR A 165 -19.67 -1.85 -13.06
CA TYR A 165 -19.18 -1.38 -14.34
C TYR A 165 -20.39 -0.94 -15.17
N GLY A 166 -20.60 0.40 -15.22
CA GLY A 166 -21.72 1.01 -15.90
C GLY A 166 -21.72 0.73 -17.41
N ARG A 167 -22.90 0.56 -17.99
CA ARG A 167 -23.11 0.47 -19.42
C ARG A 167 -23.53 1.83 -19.98
N GLU A 168 -23.72 1.95 -21.30
CA GLU A 168 -24.08 3.20 -22.00
C GLU A 168 -25.38 3.86 -21.53
N ASP A 169 -26.23 3.15 -20.76
CA ASP A 169 -27.53 3.64 -20.26
C ASP A 169 -27.44 4.30 -18.86
N VAL A 170 -26.26 4.51 -18.31
CA VAL A 170 -26.06 5.17 -17.01
C VAL A 170 -26.49 6.64 -17.11
N ARG A 171 -27.44 7.03 -16.27
CA ARG A 171 -27.99 8.39 -16.24
C ARG A 171 -27.75 9.03 -14.90
N LEU A 172 -27.25 10.26 -14.95
CA LEU A 172 -27.10 11.13 -13.80
C LEU A 172 -28.31 12.04 -13.68
N SER A 173 -28.93 12.06 -12.53
CA SER A 173 -30.01 12.99 -12.19
C SER A 173 -29.62 13.84 -10.99
N ALA A 174 -29.90 15.13 -11.08
CA ALA A 174 -29.65 16.07 -9.98
C ALA A 174 -30.47 15.66 -8.74
N GLY A 175 -29.77 15.45 -7.64
CA GLY A 175 -30.34 15.11 -6.36
C GLY A 175 -30.29 16.28 -5.38
N ASP A 176 -30.41 16.00 -4.08
CA ASP A 176 -30.38 16.99 -3.00
C ASP A 176 -28.92 17.30 -2.56
N GLY A 177 -28.07 17.65 -3.53
CA GLY A 177 -26.66 17.99 -3.29
C GLY A 177 -26.42 19.18 -2.37
N ASP A 178 -27.44 20.04 -2.22
CA ASP A 178 -27.41 21.20 -1.33
C ASP A 178 -27.84 20.90 0.11
N ALA A 179 -28.34 19.70 0.38
CA ALA A 179 -28.68 19.29 1.74
C ALA A 179 -27.50 19.44 2.71
N LEU A 180 -27.80 19.75 3.95
CA LEU A 180 -26.84 19.99 5.01
C LEU A 180 -25.92 18.75 5.24
N ARG A 181 -26.45 17.56 4.97
CA ARG A 181 -25.67 16.29 5.08
C ARG A 181 -24.43 16.24 4.17
N TRP A 182 -24.43 16.94 3.02
CA TRP A 182 -23.33 16.98 2.06
C TRP A 182 -22.39 18.17 2.25
N LEU A 183 -22.66 19.02 3.26
CA LEU A 183 -21.81 20.17 3.57
C LEU A 183 -20.35 19.79 3.82
N PRO A 184 -20.00 18.68 4.52
CA PRO A 184 -18.60 18.32 4.72
C PRO A 184 -17.88 17.99 3.42
N GLN A 185 -18.50 17.28 2.47
CA GLN A 185 -17.90 16.95 1.17
C GLN A 185 -17.68 18.20 0.32
N ARG A 186 -18.65 19.12 0.32
CA ARG A 186 -18.51 20.44 -0.34
C ARG A 186 -17.40 21.26 0.29
N ALA A 187 -17.31 21.28 1.62
CA ALA A 187 -16.23 21.95 2.33
C ALA A 187 -14.85 21.35 1.98
N GLY A 188 -14.75 20.02 1.89
CA GLY A 188 -13.52 19.34 1.48
C GLY A 188 -13.05 19.79 0.10
N LYS A 189 -13.97 19.88 -0.89
CA LYS A 189 -13.68 20.42 -2.22
C LYS A 189 -13.24 21.88 -2.16
N ALA A 190 -13.99 22.71 -1.45
CA ALA A 190 -13.66 24.13 -1.30
C ALA A 190 -12.29 24.34 -0.62
N PHE A 191 -11.91 23.48 0.33
CA PHE A 191 -10.57 23.48 0.92
C PHE A 191 -9.49 23.20 -0.12
N ARG A 192 -9.65 22.15 -0.96
CA ARG A 192 -8.70 21.81 -2.03
C ARG A 192 -8.54 22.97 -3.03
N GLU A 193 -9.64 23.56 -3.46
CA GLU A 193 -9.64 24.73 -4.36
C GLU A 193 -8.90 25.93 -3.74
N LYS A 194 -9.09 26.17 -2.42
CA LYS A 194 -8.38 27.24 -1.72
C LYS A 194 -6.89 26.94 -1.52
N VAL A 195 -6.52 25.68 -1.27
CA VAL A 195 -5.10 25.29 -1.24
C VAL A 195 -4.44 25.59 -2.59
N ALA A 196 -5.03 25.18 -3.70
CA ALA A 196 -4.51 25.48 -5.03
C ALA A 196 -4.44 26.98 -5.34
N ALA A 197 -5.35 27.79 -4.81
CA ALA A 197 -5.36 29.25 -5.00
C ALA A 197 -4.35 30.00 -4.11
N ILE A 198 -3.90 29.42 -2.98
CA ILE A 198 -2.96 30.08 -2.06
C ILE A 198 -1.51 29.70 -2.39
N TRP A 199 -1.26 28.47 -2.84
CA TRP A 199 0.08 27.97 -3.13
C TRP A 199 0.21 27.55 -4.61
N ASP A 200 0.94 28.33 -5.37
CA ASP A 200 1.19 28.08 -6.82
C ASP A 200 2.19 26.94 -7.05
N ASP A 201 3.01 26.59 -6.05
CA ASP A 201 3.96 25.47 -6.12
C ASP A 201 3.21 24.12 -6.07
N PRO A 202 3.17 23.32 -7.16
CA PRO A 202 2.39 22.09 -7.23
C PRO A 202 2.81 21.05 -6.16
N ARG A 203 4.10 20.97 -5.84
CA ARG A 203 4.62 20.06 -4.81
C ARG A 203 4.13 20.45 -3.43
N VAL A 204 4.08 21.73 -3.12
CA VAL A 204 3.59 22.24 -1.82
C VAL A 204 2.07 22.15 -1.75
N SER A 205 1.34 22.54 -2.80
CA SER A 205 -0.12 22.45 -2.81
C SER A 205 -0.62 21.00 -2.75
N GLY A 206 0.04 20.08 -3.46
CA GLY A 206 -0.25 18.65 -3.38
C GLY A 206 -0.01 18.08 -1.99
N PHE A 207 1.13 18.40 -1.36
CA PHE A 207 1.43 18.01 0.02
C PHE A 207 0.39 18.54 1.01
N LEU A 208 0.07 19.83 0.95
CA LEU A 208 -0.89 20.45 1.88
C LEU A 208 -2.32 19.96 1.65
N THR A 209 -2.70 19.65 0.42
CA THR A 209 -3.97 18.99 0.11
C THR A 209 -4.05 17.62 0.79
N ALA A 210 -3.00 16.81 0.67
CA ALA A 210 -2.93 15.51 1.34
C ALA A 210 -2.95 15.65 2.87
N GLU A 211 -2.21 16.61 3.44
CA GLU A 211 -2.12 16.86 4.88
C GLU A 211 -3.45 17.36 5.47
N LEU A 212 -4.16 18.26 4.79
CA LEU A 212 -5.40 18.87 5.29
C LEU A 212 -6.66 18.05 5.04
N THR A 213 -6.72 17.34 3.89
CA THR A 213 -7.94 16.65 3.45
C THR A 213 -7.78 15.13 3.35
N GLY A 214 -6.57 14.61 3.40
CA GLY A 214 -6.27 13.19 3.18
C GLY A 214 -6.26 12.78 1.70
N ASP A 215 -6.50 13.71 0.78
CA ASP A 215 -6.51 13.47 -0.67
C ASP A 215 -5.09 13.59 -1.24
N LYS A 216 -4.55 12.46 -1.69
CA LYS A 216 -3.17 12.36 -2.19
C LYS A 216 -3.06 12.46 -3.71
N SER A 217 -4.17 12.61 -4.42
CA SER A 217 -4.24 12.55 -5.89
C SER A 217 -3.43 13.64 -6.59
N ALA A 218 -3.20 14.78 -5.91
CA ALA A 218 -2.43 15.91 -6.42
C ALA A 218 -0.96 15.90 -5.97
N MET A 219 -0.52 14.85 -5.25
CA MET A 219 0.84 14.77 -4.74
C MET A 219 1.80 14.25 -5.82
N ASP A 220 3.00 14.82 -5.87
CA ASP A 220 4.07 14.31 -6.72
C ASP A 220 4.48 12.90 -6.29
N ASP A 221 4.54 11.96 -7.25
CA ASP A 221 4.85 10.55 -6.97
C ASP A 221 6.23 10.36 -6.32
N GLY A 222 7.24 11.13 -6.76
CA GLY A 222 8.58 11.05 -6.18
C GLY A 222 8.62 11.53 -4.73
N ASP A 223 7.90 12.61 -4.41
CA ASP A 223 7.78 13.10 -3.04
C ASP A 223 6.98 12.12 -2.17
N TYR A 224 5.92 11.51 -2.72
CA TYR A 224 5.14 10.50 -2.01
C TYR A 224 6.00 9.26 -1.70
N LEU A 225 6.77 8.77 -2.68
CA LEU A 225 7.72 7.68 -2.52
C LEU A 225 8.78 8.01 -1.46
N ALA A 226 9.38 9.21 -1.50
CA ALA A 226 10.37 9.62 -0.49
C ALA A 226 9.78 9.62 0.92
N MET A 227 8.52 10.02 1.08
CA MET A 227 7.81 9.97 2.36
C MET A 227 7.54 8.53 2.83
N GLN A 228 7.26 7.59 1.91
CA GLN A 228 7.09 6.18 2.23
C GLN A 228 8.42 5.56 2.67
N GLU A 229 9.46 5.70 1.88
CA GLU A 229 10.81 5.15 2.10
C GLU A 229 11.50 5.70 3.36
N THR A 230 11.05 6.85 3.87
CA THR A 230 11.58 7.46 5.11
C THR A 230 10.65 7.31 6.32
N GLY A 231 9.50 6.60 6.16
CA GLY A 231 8.53 6.34 7.22
C GLY A 231 7.67 7.54 7.59
N LEU A 232 7.62 8.57 6.75
CA LEU A 232 6.84 9.79 6.95
C LEU A 232 5.45 9.75 6.30
N ALA A 233 5.11 8.69 5.53
CA ALA A 233 3.81 8.55 4.88
C ALA A 233 2.60 8.67 5.84
N HIS A 234 2.80 8.41 7.14
CA HIS A 234 1.78 8.58 8.16
C HIS A 234 1.34 10.05 8.37
N LEU A 235 2.10 11.03 7.85
CA LEU A 235 1.72 12.46 7.86
C LEU A 235 0.57 12.77 6.91
N PHE A 236 0.36 11.97 5.85
CA PHE A 236 -0.76 12.11 4.91
C PHE A 236 -2.01 11.32 5.34
N ALA A 237 -1.84 10.33 6.21
CA ALA A 237 -2.99 9.71 6.83
C ALA A 237 -3.50 10.67 7.90
N VAL A 238 -4.61 11.37 7.64
CA VAL A 238 -5.21 12.21 8.68
C VAL A 238 -5.36 11.39 9.95
N SER A 239 -4.64 11.80 10.99
CA SER A 239 -4.34 10.99 12.17
C SER A 239 -4.73 11.68 13.47
N GLY A 240 -4.46 11.00 14.59
CA GLY A 240 -4.62 11.58 15.92
C GLY A 240 -3.84 12.88 16.13
N LEU A 241 -2.75 13.05 15.40
CA LEU A 241 -1.92 14.25 15.45
C LEU A 241 -2.66 15.48 14.89
N HIS A 242 -3.30 15.33 13.72
CA HIS A 242 -4.09 16.39 13.08
C HIS A 242 -5.30 16.80 13.95
N CYS A 243 -6.02 15.81 14.50
CA CYS A 243 -7.09 16.09 15.46
C CYS A 243 -6.58 16.80 16.71
N ALA A 244 -5.41 16.43 17.21
CA ALA A 244 -4.79 17.09 18.37
C ALA A 244 -4.34 18.53 18.06
N PHE A 245 -3.83 18.80 16.86
CA PHE A 245 -3.49 20.15 16.41
C PHE A 245 -4.73 21.03 16.29
N LEU A 246 -5.81 20.51 15.71
CA LEU A 246 -7.07 21.23 15.63
C LEU A 246 -7.63 21.57 17.02
N VAL A 247 -7.62 20.60 17.94
CA VAL A 247 -8.02 20.83 19.35
C VAL A 247 -7.13 21.87 20.02
N THR A 248 -5.82 21.81 19.78
CA THR A 248 -4.85 22.75 20.35
C THR A 248 -5.07 24.17 19.81
N LEU A 249 -5.28 24.29 18.49
CA LEU A 249 -5.58 25.57 17.86
C LEU A 249 -6.85 26.20 18.46
N LEU A 250 -7.92 25.41 18.60
CA LEU A 250 -9.16 25.91 19.22
C LEU A 250 -9.00 26.25 20.69
N ALA A 251 -8.21 25.49 21.44
CA ALA A 251 -7.92 25.78 22.85
C ALA A 251 -7.15 27.11 23.02
N LEU A 252 -6.30 27.47 22.05
CA LEU A 252 -5.61 28.76 22.03
C LEU A 252 -6.58 29.91 21.71
N LEU A 253 -7.56 29.71 20.86
CA LEU A 253 -8.50 30.75 20.41
C LEU A 253 -9.67 30.96 21.37
N ILE A 254 -10.22 29.89 21.97
CA ILE A 254 -11.52 29.92 22.68
C ILE A 254 -11.36 30.17 24.19
N SER A 255 -10.14 30.21 24.74
CA SER A 255 -9.94 30.20 26.20
C SER A 255 -10.11 28.81 26.85
N ARG A 256 -9.55 28.66 28.05
CA ARG A 256 -9.52 27.38 28.82
C ARG A 256 -10.85 26.99 29.50
N ARG A 257 -11.99 27.57 29.06
CA ARG A 257 -13.33 27.21 29.59
C ARG A 257 -13.72 25.85 29.01
N GLN A 258 -13.52 24.78 29.77
CA GLN A 258 -13.70 23.39 29.33
C GLN A 258 -15.06 23.12 28.65
N ARG A 259 -16.16 23.66 29.19
CA ARG A 259 -17.50 23.45 28.60
C ARG A 259 -17.61 24.09 27.21
N LEU A 260 -17.11 25.31 27.03
CA LEU A 260 -17.13 25.99 25.75
C LEU A 260 -16.22 25.32 24.74
N LEU A 261 -15.03 24.90 25.20
CA LEU A 261 -14.10 24.14 24.35
C LEU A 261 -14.76 22.85 23.85
N CYS A 262 -15.40 22.06 24.71
CA CYS A 262 -16.15 20.86 24.28
C CYS A 262 -17.28 21.17 23.31
N ALA A 263 -18.10 22.21 23.60
CA ALA A 263 -19.24 22.56 22.78
C ALA A 263 -18.88 22.97 21.34
N VAL A 264 -17.71 23.57 21.15
CA VAL A 264 -17.23 23.97 19.82
C VAL A 264 -16.39 22.90 19.15
N THR A 265 -15.49 22.27 19.91
CA THR A 265 -14.50 21.34 19.34
C THR A 265 -15.13 20.01 18.92
N ILE A 266 -16.10 19.47 19.68
CA ILE A 266 -16.72 18.19 19.35
C ILE A 266 -17.48 18.22 18.02
N PRO A 267 -18.39 19.19 17.77
CA PRO A 267 -19.05 19.33 16.46
C PRO A 267 -18.05 19.53 15.32
N LEU A 268 -17.00 20.34 15.54
CA LEU A 268 -15.99 20.58 14.53
C LEU A 268 -15.16 19.32 14.21
N LEU A 269 -14.80 18.52 15.22
CA LEU A 269 -14.12 17.23 15.00
C LEU A 269 -14.99 16.24 14.24
N LEU A 270 -16.30 16.19 14.54
CA LEU A 270 -17.24 15.34 13.82
C LEU A 270 -17.40 15.81 12.36
N PHE A 271 -17.52 17.12 12.16
CA PHE A 271 -17.55 17.71 10.81
C PHE A 271 -16.27 17.42 10.03
N TYR A 272 -15.09 17.66 10.63
CA TYR A 272 -13.80 17.39 10.02
C TYR A 272 -13.63 15.90 9.70
N MET A 273 -14.06 14.99 10.59
CA MET A 273 -14.03 13.55 10.38
C MET A 273 -14.77 13.13 9.10
N VAL A 274 -15.96 13.71 8.85
CA VAL A 274 -16.75 13.44 7.63
C VAL A 274 -16.10 14.10 6.41
N MET A 275 -15.60 15.32 6.55
CA MET A 275 -14.95 16.10 5.48
C MET A 275 -13.73 15.34 4.89
N VAL A 276 -12.96 14.63 5.72
CA VAL A 276 -11.76 13.89 5.31
C VAL A 276 -12.02 12.42 5.01
N GLY A 277 -13.28 12.00 4.85
CA GLY A 277 -13.66 10.67 4.33
C GLY A 277 -13.77 9.55 5.36
N MET A 278 -13.86 9.85 6.68
CA MET A 278 -14.14 8.87 7.75
C MET A 278 -13.21 7.63 7.77
N SER A 279 -11.94 7.79 7.39
CA SER A 279 -10.99 6.67 7.48
C SER A 279 -10.92 6.13 8.93
N PRO A 280 -10.62 4.83 9.14
CA PRO A 280 -10.56 4.25 10.48
C PRO A 280 -9.59 4.98 11.43
N SER A 281 -8.48 5.51 10.90
CA SER A 281 -7.51 6.31 11.66
C SER A 281 -8.12 7.61 12.20
N VAL A 282 -8.88 8.33 11.35
CA VAL A 282 -9.53 9.58 11.73
C VAL A 282 -10.65 9.34 12.73
N VAL A 283 -11.49 8.32 12.48
CA VAL A 283 -12.59 7.96 13.39
C VAL A 283 -12.06 7.62 14.78
N ARG A 284 -11.01 6.78 14.86
CA ARG A 284 -10.35 6.47 16.12
C ARG A 284 -9.84 7.74 16.81
N ALA A 285 -9.15 8.60 16.06
CA ALA A 285 -8.56 9.82 16.59
C ALA A 285 -9.62 10.76 17.16
N CYS A 286 -10.71 11.00 16.41
CA CYS A 286 -11.82 11.84 16.85
C CYS A 286 -12.48 11.28 18.12
N ILE A 287 -12.79 9.98 18.15
CA ILE A 287 -13.38 9.34 19.33
C ILE A 287 -12.48 9.50 20.55
N MET A 288 -11.17 9.20 20.41
CA MET A 288 -10.23 9.34 21.52
C MET A 288 -10.09 10.80 22.00
N GLN A 289 -10.07 11.77 21.10
CA GLN A 289 -10.04 13.20 21.44
C GLN A 289 -11.34 13.64 22.13
N ILE A 290 -12.48 13.16 21.68
CA ILE A 290 -13.78 13.42 22.32
C ILE A 290 -13.77 12.87 23.77
N PHE A 291 -13.30 11.64 23.99
CA PHE A 291 -13.16 11.09 25.34
C PHE A 291 -12.21 11.93 26.22
N LEU A 292 -11.08 12.36 25.64
CA LEU A 292 -10.12 13.23 26.36
C LEU A 292 -10.75 14.58 26.75
N LEU A 293 -11.51 15.20 25.85
CA LEU A 293 -12.18 16.50 26.07
C LEU A 293 -13.31 16.38 27.11
N ILE A 294 -14.08 15.29 27.10
CA ILE A 294 -15.24 15.09 27.97
C ILE A 294 -14.85 14.63 29.39
N ALA A 295 -13.75 13.89 29.56
CA ALA A 295 -13.34 13.30 30.83
C ALA A 295 -13.27 14.32 31.99
N PRO A 296 -12.72 15.53 31.84
CA PRO A 296 -12.72 16.53 32.90
C PRO A 296 -14.10 17.03 33.32
N LEU A 297 -15.10 17.02 32.41
CA LEU A 297 -16.49 17.43 32.74
C LEU A 297 -17.12 16.46 33.75
N PHE A 298 -16.74 15.18 33.69
CA PHE A 298 -17.18 14.14 34.62
C PHE A 298 -16.25 13.96 35.81
N ARG A 299 -15.30 14.86 36.01
CA ARG A 299 -14.27 14.78 37.06
C ARG A 299 -13.53 13.43 37.08
N ARG A 300 -13.31 12.84 35.92
CA ARG A 300 -12.56 11.59 35.75
C ARG A 300 -11.27 11.86 35.02
N GLY A 301 -10.22 11.11 35.40
CA GLY A 301 -8.97 11.05 34.61
C GLY A 301 -9.20 10.34 33.27
N SER A 302 -8.56 10.79 32.22
CA SER A 302 -8.55 10.09 30.94
C SER A 302 -7.78 8.78 31.07
N ASP A 303 -8.37 7.69 30.58
CA ASP A 303 -7.70 6.39 30.46
C ASP A 303 -7.52 6.04 28.97
N PRO A 304 -6.29 6.19 28.41
CA PRO A 304 -6.03 5.97 27.00
C PRO A 304 -6.41 4.56 26.51
N LEU A 305 -6.22 3.52 27.32
CA LEU A 305 -6.58 2.15 26.94
C LEU A 305 -8.09 1.95 26.85
N THR A 306 -8.85 2.56 27.75
CA THR A 306 -10.32 2.50 27.70
C THR A 306 -10.85 3.29 26.52
N SER A 307 -10.28 4.46 26.21
CA SER A 307 -10.64 5.26 25.04
C SER A 307 -10.31 4.54 23.73
N LEU A 308 -9.16 3.88 23.66
CA LEU A 308 -8.74 3.08 22.52
C LEU A 308 -9.70 1.90 22.27
N ALA A 309 -10.03 1.15 23.33
CA ALA A 309 -10.96 0.02 23.25
C ALA A 309 -12.37 0.45 22.85
N ALA A 310 -12.82 1.61 23.34
CA ALA A 310 -14.13 2.16 22.97
C ALA A 310 -14.15 2.60 21.49
N ALA A 311 -13.09 3.24 21.01
CA ALA A 311 -12.97 3.61 19.60
C ALA A 311 -12.98 2.38 18.69
N LEU A 312 -12.24 1.33 19.06
CA LEU A 312 -12.20 0.08 18.31
C LEU A 312 -13.57 -0.59 18.27
N LEU A 313 -14.24 -0.66 19.42
CA LEU A 313 -15.59 -1.22 19.53
C LEU A 313 -16.59 -0.49 18.64
N VAL A 314 -16.58 0.85 18.65
CA VAL A 314 -17.48 1.66 17.80
C VAL A 314 -17.23 1.41 16.31
N ILE A 315 -15.97 1.39 15.88
CA ILE A 315 -15.61 1.15 14.47
C ILE A 315 -16.10 -0.23 14.04
N LEU A 316 -15.81 -1.26 14.81
CA LEU A 316 -16.19 -2.64 14.49
C LEU A 316 -17.68 -2.92 14.61
N LEU A 317 -18.42 -2.14 15.42
CA LEU A 317 -19.90 -2.16 15.46
C LEU A 317 -20.52 -1.43 14.27
N CYS A 318 -19.81 -0.48 13.63
CA CYS A 318 -20.29 0.15 12.41
C CYS A 318 -20.04 -0.72 11.18
N ASN A 319 -18.85 -1.33 11.09
CA ASN A 319 -18.46 -2.26 10.04
C ASN A 319 -17.46 -3.29 10.59
N PRO A 320 -17.84 -4.56 10.79
CA PRO A 320 -16.93 -5.57 11.31
C PRO A 320 -15.81 -5.92 10.32
N PHE A 321 -16.04 -5.78 9.01
CA PHE A 321 -15.01 -5.98 7.99
C PHE A 321 -13.87 -4.95 8.07
N ALA A 322 -14.08 -3.82 8.78
CA ALA A 322 -13.01 -2.85 9.03
C ALA A 322 -11.81 -3.47 9.76
N ALA A 323 -11.94 -4.62 10.41
CA ALA A 323 -10.84 -5.38 11.01
C ALA A 323 -9.76 -5.75 9.99
N ALA A 324 -10.10 -5.98 8.71
CA ALA A 324 -9.16 -6.24 7.62
C ALA A 324 -8.47 -4.97 7.11
N SER A 325 -8.89 -3.76 7.55
CA SER A 325 -8.24 -2.51 7.13
C SER A 325 -6.82 -2.40 7.68
N VAL A 326 -5.84 -2.34 6.78
CA VAL A 326 -4.42 -2.08 7.12
C VAL A 326 -4.29 -0.77 7.91
N SER A 327 -5.05 0.27 7.53
CA SER A 327 -5.07 1.56 8.23
C SER A 327 -5.57 1.43 9.67
N LEU A 328 -6.61 0.60 9.93
CA LEU A 328 -7.08 0.31 11.28
C LEU A 328 -5.99 -0.39 12.09
N GLN A 329 -5.46 -1.50 11.55
CA GLN A 329 -4.48 -2.34 12.24
C GLN A 329 -3.22 -1.55 12.61
N LEU A 330 -2.64 -0.80 11.69
CA LEU A 330 -1.47 0.04 11.93
C LEU A 330 -1.74 1.14 12.96
N SER A 331 -2.88 1.84 12.80
CA SER A 331 -3.25 2.95 13.68
C SER A 331 -3.49 2.52 15.12
N PHE A 332 -4.15 1.38 15.32
CA PHE A 332 -4.38 0.81 16.66
C PHE A 332 -3.10 0.23 17.26
N SER A 333 -2.30 -0.50 16.49
CA SER A 333 -1.02 -1.06 16.94
C SER A 333 -0.05 0.05 17.37
N ALA A 334 0.10 1.11 16.56
CA ALA A 334 0.93 2.27 16.89
C ALA A 334 0.48 2.93 18.20
N THR A 335 -0.83 3.17 18.36
CA THR A 335 -1.38 3.81 19.55
C THR A 335 -1.21 2.93 20.79
N LEU A 336 -1.46 1.61 20.66
CA LEU A 336 -1.24 0.66 21.74
C LEU A 336 0.23 0.64 22.17
N GLY A 337 1.14 0.62 21.21
CA GLY A 337 2.59 0.73 21.45
C GLY A 337 2.95 2.00 22.22
N MET A 338 2.47 3.15 21.76
CA MET A 338 2.69 4.43 22.43
C MET A 338 2.15 4.44 23.88
N VAL A 339 0.97 3.88 24.11
CA VAL A 339 0.37 3.85 25.47
C VAL A 339 1.13 2.91 26.41
N LEU A 340 1.59 1.75 25.92
CA LEU A 340 2.22 0.73 26.75
C LEU A 340 3.73 0.91 26.93
N LEU A 341 4.44 1.29 25.87
CA LEU A 341 5.91 1.28 25.83
C LEU A 341 6.52 2.66 25.98
N SER A 342 5.94 3.71 25.39
CA SER A 342 6.53 5.05 25.39
C SER A 342 6.84 5.62 26.79
N PRO A 343 5.98 5.46 27.84
CA PRO A 343 6.32 5.96 29.17
C PRO A 343 7.56 5.29 29.77
N ARG A 344 7.80 4.02 29.43
CA ARG A 344 8.99 3.29 29.91
C ARG A 344 10.25 3.76 29.18
N LEU A 345 10.19 3.89 27.85
CA LEU A 345 11.29 4.39 27.03
C LEU A 345 11.65 5.85 27.39
N TYR A 346 10.64 6.70 27.59
CA TYR A 346 10.86 8.08 28.01
C TYR A 346 11.63 8.17 29.33
N LYS A 347 11.24 7.38 30.35
CA LYS A 347 11.96 7.29 31.62
C LYS A 347 13.40 6.78 31.45
N LEU A 348 13.60 5.81 30.55
CA LEU A 348 14.94 5.29 30.23
C LEU A 348 15.82 6.39 29.60
N LEU A 349 15.27 7.10 28.62
CA LEU A 349 15.98 8.14 27.86
C LEU A 349 16.27 9.41 28.69
N THR A 350 15.44 9.74 29.67
CA THR A 350 15.60 10.95 30.49
C THR A 350 16.24 10.68 31.85
N GLY A 351 16.23 9.44 32.33
CA GLY A 351 16.65 9.09 33.71
C GLY A 351 18.16 9.26 34.01
N TRP A 352 18.99 9.33 32.98
CA TRP A 352 20.43 9.51 33.13
C TRP A 352 20.85 10.97 33.31
N TYR A 353 20.05 11.95 32.86
CA TYR A 353 20.39 13.36 32.92
C TYR A 353 19.91 13.99 34.22
N LYS A 354 20.86 14.30 35.11
CA LYS A 354 20.63 14.96 36.40
C LYS A 354 21.11 16.42 36.41
N GLY A 355 21.47 16.98 35.24
CA GLY A 355 22.02 18.32 35.13
C GLY A 355 21.00 19.43 35.42
N LYS A 356 21.51 20.59 35.93
CA LYS A 356 20.69 21.75 36.30
C LYS A 356 20.40 22.73 35.15
N CYS A 357 21.00 22.51 33.96
CA CYS A 357 20.80 23.38 32.81
C CYS A 357 19.37 23.20 32.23
N ARG A 358 18.51 24.19 32.48
CA ARG A 358 17.09 24.18 32.05
C ARG A 358 16.90 24.01 30.53
N PRO A 359 17.54 24.81 29.64
CA PRO A 359 17.31 24.69 28.20
C PRO A 359 17.74 23.32 27.65
N LEU A 360 18.89 22.80 28.12
CA LEU A 360 19.35 21.46 27.72
C LEU A 360 18.39 20.36 28.20
N ARG A 361 17.88 20.48 29.43
CA ARG A 361 16.85 19.54 29.93
C ARG A 361 15.60 19.57 29.10
N THR A 362 15.12 20.76 28.71
CA THR A 362 13.91 20.90 27.86
C THR A 362 14.13 20.26 26.49
N ALA A 363 15.29 20.52 25.85
CA ALA A 363 15.65 19.92 24.58
C ALA A 363 15.74 18.38 24.67
N LEU A 364 16.43 17.85 25.69
CA LEU A 364 16.53 16.42 25.92
C LEU A 364 15.17 15.77 26.18
N CYS A 365 14.30 16.41 26.97
CA CYS A 365 12.94 15.92 27.20
C CYS A 365 12.10 15.92 25.91
N PHE A 366 12.24 16.93 25.07
CA PHE A 366 11.57 17.01 23.76
C PHE A 366 12.04 15.89 22.84
N VAL A 367 13.36 15.71 22.68
CA VAL A 367 13.94 14.63 21.87
C VAL A 367 13.53 13.27 22.42
N ALA A 368 13.63 13.03 23.73
CA ALA A 368 13.24 11.78 24.37
C ALA A 368 11.75 11.48 24.21
N ALA A 369 10.88 12.50 24.27
CA ALA A 369 9.44 12.31 24.07
C ALA A 369 9.12 11.86 22.64
N ASN A 370 9.71 12.52 21.62
CA ASN A 370 9.51 12.17 20.23
C ASN A 370 10.09 10.79 19.91
N LEU A 371 11.34 10.51 20.29
CA LEU A 371 11.97 9.20 20.07
C LEU A 371 11.23 8.08 20.78
N SER A 372 10.81 8.26 22.05
CA SER A 372 10.06 7.23 22.76
C SER A 372 8.71 6.94 22.13
N ALA A 373 8.01 7.95 21.62
CA ALA A 373 6.75 7.78 20.92
C ALA A 373 6.95 7.02 19.60
N THR A 374 7.89 7.47 18.75
CA THR A 374 8.17 6.87 17.46
C THR A 374 8.68 5.43 17.59
N LEU A 375 9.66 5.17 18.44
CA LEU A 375 10.17 3.81 18.67
C LEU A 375 9.08 2.87 19.21
N SER A 376 8.20 3.38 20.09
CA SER A 376 7.09 2.57 20.61
C SER A 376 6.06 2.23 19.52
N ALA A 377 5.76 3.19 18.66
CA ALA A 377 4.88 2.96 17.51
C ALA A 377 5.52 1.96 16.54
N VAL A 378 6.77 2.17 16.14
CA VAL A 378 7.51 1.31 15.21
C VAL A 378 7.58 -0.14 15.72
N VAL A 379 7.91 -0.36 16.99
CA VAL A 379 7.95 -1.73 17.56
C VAL A 379 6.62 -2.45 17.42
N PHE A 380 5.49 -1.77 17.58
CA PHE A 380 4.18 -2.41 17.47
C PHE A 380 3.66 -2.51 16.03
N THR A 381 4.12 -1.66 15.12
CA THR A 381 3.72 -1.69 13.71
C THR A 381 4.64 -2.50 12.82
N ALA A 382 5.89 -2.75 13.21
CA ALA A 382 6.89 -3.44 12.39
C ALA A 382 6.43 -4.80 11.82
N PRO A 383 5.74 -5.70 12.57
CA PRO A 383 5.25 -6.94 11.98
C PRO A 383 4.22 -6.70 10.87
N LEU A 384 3.37 -5.68 11.03
CA LEU A 384 2.34 -5.35 10.05
C LEU A 384 2.95 -4.66 8.82
N THR A 385 3.91 -3.74 9.02
CA THR A 385 4.59 -3.09 7.89
C THR A 385 5.43 -4.08 7.10
N ALA A 386 6.10 -5.02 7.77
CA ALA A 386 6.82 -6.10 7.11
C ALA A 386 5.90 -7.03 6.31
N TRP A 387 4.69 -7.32 6.82
CA TRP A 387 3.72 -8.18 6.16
C TRP A 387 3.05 -7.51 4.96
N TYR A 388 2.51 -6.27 5.14
CA TYR A 388 1.72 -5.60 4.12
C TYR A 388 2.54 -4.82 3.09
N PHE A 389 3.64 -4.17 3.54
CA PHE A 389 4.44 -3.29 2.68
C PHE A 389 5.83 -3.83 2.40
N ARG A 390 6.17 -4.99 2.97
CA ARG A 390 7.48 -5.64 2.80
C ARG A 390 8.69 -4.74 3.07
N ILE A 391 8.52 -3.69 3.87
CA ILE A 391 9.55 -2.71 4.20
C ILE A 391 9.63 -2.46 5.71
N PHE A 392 10.83 -2.24 6.20
CA PHE A 392 11.12 -1.73 7.55
C PHE A 392 12.07 -0.56 7.47
N VAL A 393 11.55 0.64 7.75
CA VAL A 393 12.30 1.90 7.59
C VAL A 393 13.18 2.15 8.82
N LEU A 394 14.50 2.04 8.63
CA LEU A 394 15.49 2.23 9.71
C LEU A 394 15.63 3.69 10.13
N VAL A 395 15.48 4.62 9.19
CA VAL A 395 15.59 6.06 9.46
C VAL A 395 14.34 6.68 10.07
N ALA A 396 13.23 5.95 10.18
CA ALA A 396 11.95 6.46 10.66
C ALA A 396 12.01 7.19 12.03
N PRO A 397 12.81 6.77 13.02
CA PRO A 397 12.92 7.53 14.27
C PRO A 397 13.58 8.90 14.08
N LEU A 398 14.55 9.02 13.18
CA LEU A 398 15.25 10.26 12.91
C LEU A 398 14.42 11.18 12.00
N SER A 399 13.85 10.65 10.92
CA SER A 399 12.98 11.41 10.02
C SER A 399 11.77 11.98 10.77
N SER A 400 11.11 11.16 11.61
CA SER A 400 9.98 11.60 12.44
C SER A 400 10.38 12.66 13.46
N LEU A 401 11.57 12.56 14.11
CA LEU A 401 12.06 13.56 15.05
C LEU A 401 12.19 14.95 14.40
N LEU A 402 12.61 14.98 13.13
CA LEU A 402 12.86 16.23 12.40
C LEU A 402 11.59 16.75 11.71
N ALA A 403 10.81 15.87 11.06
CA ALA A 403 9.69 16.25 10.21
C ALA A 403 8.36 16.43 10.98
N VAL A 404 8.06 15.59 12.00
CA VAL A 404 6.74 15.64 12.67
C VAL A 404 6.46 16.98 13.36
N PRO A 405 7.42 17.64 14.06
CA PRO A 405 7.18 18.97 14.60
C PRO A 405 6.90 20.03 13.52
N ALA A 406 7.63 19.95 12.39
CA ALA A 406 7.43 20.86 11.27
C ALA A 406 6.06 20.65 10.60
N ALA A 407 5.62 19.40 10.42
CA ALA A 407 4.31 19.05 9.91
C ALA A 407 3.19 19.60 10.80
N GLY A 408 3.35 19.53 12.12
CA GLY A 408 2.37 20.12 13.03
C GLY A 408 2.19 21.63 12.89
N TRP A 409 3.28 22.37 12.71
CA TRP A 409 3.22 23.80 12.45
C TRP A 409 2.73 24.11 11.04
N SER A 410 3.12 23.31 10.03
CA SER A 410 2.62 23.38 8.65
C SER A 410 1.12 23.24 8.61
N PHE A 411 0.58 22.17 9.21
CA PHE A 411 -0.87 21.93 9.29
C PHE A 411 -1.61 23.11 9.92
N MET A 412 -1.16 23.60 11.08
CA MET A 412 -1.85 24.70 11.77
C MET A 412 -1.82 26.02 10.97
N ALA A 413 -0.66 26.35 10.38
CA ALA A 413 -0.50 27.55 9.58
C ALA A 413 -1.33 27.46 8.27
N ALA A 414 -1.28 26.30 7.59
CA ALA A 414 -2.07 26.07 6.39
C ALA A 414 -3.58 26.07 6.65
N PHE A 415 -4.03 25.45 7.74
CA PHE A 415 -5.44 25.46 8.11
C PHE A 415 -5.97 26.88 8.36
N VAL A 416 -5.19 27.70 9.07
CA VAL A 416 -5.52 29.12 9.29
C VAL A 416 -5.47 29.91 7.99
N ALA A 417 -4.46 29.68 7.13
CA ALA A 417 -4.35 30.36 5.84
C ALA A 417 -5.53 30.04 4.93
N VAL A 418 -5.97 28.76 4.86
CA VAL A 418 -7.15 28.36 4.07
C VAL A 418 -8.42 29.04 4.58
N LEU A 419 -8.65 29.06 5.91
CA LEU A 419 -9.80 29.76 6.49
C LEU A 419 -9.79 31.27 6.17
N LEU A 420 -8.64 31.90 6.26
CA LEU A 420 -8.48 33.32 5.88
C LEU A 420 -8.64 33.54 4.39
N GLY A 421 -8.25 32.58 3.55
CA GLY A 421 -8.41 32.61 2.10
C GLY A 421 -9.85 32.68 1.62
N PHE A 422 -10.80 32.25 2.43
CA PHE A 422 -12.24 32.49 2.16
C PHE A 422 -12.68 33.96 2.38
N VAL A 423 -11.91 34.73 3.14
CA VAL A 423 -12.18 36.12 3.45
C VAL A 423 -11.28 37.07 2.67
N TRP A 424 -9.97 36.85 2.68
CA TRP A 424 -8.98 37.73 2.06
C TRP A 424 -7.74 36.97 1.59
N LEU A 425 -7.67 36.66 0.29
CA LEU A 425 -6.65 35.85 -0.33
C LEU A 425 -5.21 36.39 -0.14
N PRO A 426 -4.91 37.72 -0.30
CA PRO A 426 -3.54 38.21 -0.12
C PRO A 426 -2.97 37.98 1.29
N LEU A 427 -3.79 38.09 2.34
CA LEU A 427 -3.35 37.82 3.70
C LEU A 427 -3.12 36.30 3.89
N ALA A 428 -3.97 35.47 3.29
CA ALA A 428 -3.81 34.03 3.30
C ALA A 428 -2.50 33.60 2.64
N SER A 429 -2.18 34.15 1.47
CA SER A 429 -0.91 33.88 0.76
C SER A 429 0.32 34.32 1.58
N LEU A 430 0.25 35.47 2.25
CA LEU A 430 1.34 35.92 3.13
C LEU A 430 1.60 34.94 4.30
N LEU A 431 0.54 34.47 4.96
CA LEU A 431 0.66 33.46 6.03
C LEU A 431 1.04 32.09 5.48
N GLY A 432 0.65 31.80 4.25
CA GLY A 432 0.96 30.59 3.52
C GLY A 432 2.45 30.34 3.32
N TRP A 433 3.28 31.39 3.32
CA TRP A 433 4.75 31.27 3.26
C TRP A 433 5.34 30.44 4.41
N ILE A 434 4.73 30.45 5.57
CA ILE A 434 5.17 29.63 6.72
C ILE A 434 5.00 28.15 6.38
N SER A 435 3.84 27.77 5.89
CA SER A 435 3.57 26.38 5.50
C SER A 435 4.42 25.97 4.30
N TRP A 436 4.59 26.84 3.31
CA TRP A 436 5.47 26.60 2.16
C TRP A 436 6.88 26.26 2.60
N ALA A 437 7.49 27.06 3.48
CA ALA A 437 8.85 26.84 3.96
C ALA A 437 8.97 25.52 4.75
N LEU A 438 7.96 25.20 5.59
CA LEU A 438 7.96 23.99 6.40
C LEU A 438 7.77 22.73 5.53
N VAL A 439 6.90 22.78 4.52
CA VAL A 439 6.72 21.69 3.56
C VAL A 439 7.99 21.44 2.77
N ARG A 440 8.63 22.48 2.24
CA ARG A 440 9.91 22.37 1.54
C ARG A 440 10.99 21.75 2.41
N TYR A 441 11.03 22.12 3.71
CA TYR A 441 11.93 21.50 4.69
C TYR A 441 11.62 20.01 4.89
N ILE A 442 10.34 19.62 5.02
CA ILE A 442 9.94 18.21 5.20
C ILE A 442 10.34 17.40 3.98
N LEU A 443 10.04 17.90 2.77
CA LEU A 443 10.42 17.24 1.52
C LEU A 443 11.94 17.14 1.35
N TRP A 444 12.69 18.18 1.77
CA TRP A 444 14.16 18.13 1.78
C TRP A 444 14.70 17.02 2.70
N ILE A 445 14.12 16.86 3.91
CA ILE A 445 14.49 15.77 4.82
C ILE A 445 14.17 14.40 4.20
N ALA A 446 12.96 14.24 3.66
CA ALA A 446 12.52 12.96 3.08
C ALA A 446 13.43 12.55 1.93
N ASN A 447 13.63 13.43 0.93
CA ASN A 447 14.49 13.14 -0.22
C ASN A 447 15.96 12.91 0.19
N GLY A 448 16.48 13.73 1.14
CA GLY A 448 17.84 13.56 1.65
C GLY A 448 18.07 12.26 2.43
N MET A 449 17.07 11.78 3.17
CA MET A 449 17.19 10.51 3.91
C MET A 449 16.93 9.29 3.04
N MET A 450 16.08 9.40 2.02
CA MET A 450 15.86 8.34 1.05
C MET A 450 17.16 8.01 0.29
N SER A 451 18.03 8.98 0.04
CA SER A 451 19.33 8.77 -0.60
C SER A 451 20.36 8.02 0.29
N TRP A 452 20.07 7.79 1.56
CA TRP A 452 21.00 7.07 2.44
C TRP A 452 20.95 5.56 2.12
N ARG A 453 22.12 4.96 1.98
CA ARG A 453 22.32 3.56 1.58
C ARG A 453 21.50 2.53 2.38
N TYR A 454 21.25 2.77 3.65
CA TYR A 454 20.57 1.86 4.59
C TYR A 454 19.39 2.55 5.26
N HIS A 455 18.60 3.31 4.50
CA HIS A 455 17.41 3.97 5.02
C HIS A 455 16.31 2.96 5.38
N ALA A 456 16.24 1.83 4.66
CA ALA A 456 15.24 0.80 4.85
C ALA A 456 15.81 -0.62 4.67
N VAL A 457 15.03 -1.62 5.08
CA VAL A 457 15.27 -3.05 4.88
C VAL A 457 14.03 -3.65 4.23
N TYR A 458 14.21 -4.37 3.12
CA TYR A 458 13.11 -4.88 2.28
C TYR A 458 12.87 -6.36 2.54
N PHE A 459 11.63 -6.74 2.83
CA PHE A 459 11.20 -8.10 3.23
C PHE A 459 10.83 -9.01 2.02
N THR A 460 11.25 -8.68 0.84
CA THR A 460 11.33 -9.61 -0.30
C THR A 460 12.36 -10.71 -0.04
N ASN A 461 13.31 -10.45 0.87
CA ASN A 461 14.19 -11.45 1.44
C ASN A 461 13.43 -12.38 2.40
N PRO A 462 13.27 -13.70 2.11
CA PRO A 462 12.48 -14.62 2.92
C PRO A 462 13.07 -14.84 4.33
N TYR A 463 14.37 -14.67 4.51
CA TYR A 463 15.03 -14.87 5.82
C TYR A 463 14.67 -13.79 6.84
N LEU A 464 14.21 -12.60 6.40
CA LEU A 464 13.90 -11.49 7.29
C LEU A 464 12.62 -11.70 8.09
N ILE A 465 11.65 -12.47 7.60
CA ILE A 465 10.45 -12.83 8.36
C ILE A 465 10.87 -13.69 9.57
N TYR A 466 11.73 -14.68 9.35
CA TYR A 466 12.24 -15.51 10.44
C TYR A 466 13.11 -14.72 11.41
N TRP A 467 13.93 -13.80 10.89
CA TRP A 467 14.70 -12.88 11.72
C TRP A 467 13.79 -11.99 12.59
N LEU A 468 12.70 -11.47 12.05
CA LEU A 468 11.76 -10.65 12.80
C LEU A 468 11.09 -11.44 13.94
N LEU A 469 10.64 -12.67 13.67
CA LEU A 469 10.09 -13.57 14.69
C LEU A 469 11.12 -13.86 15.79
N PHE A 470 12.36 -14.15 15.41
CA PHE A 470 13.48 -14.37 16.33
C PHE A 470 13.72 -13.13 17.20
N LEU A 471 13.77 -11.93 16.61
CA LEU A 471 13.92 -10.66 17.31
C LEU A 471 12.87 -10.50 18.43
N TYR A 472 11.59 -10.69 18.09
CA TYR A 472 10.52 -10.59 19.08
C TYR A 472 10.64 -11.65 20.17
N ALA A 473 10.94 -12.89 19.84
CA ALA A 473 11.13 -13.99 20.79
C ALA A 473 12.25 -13.69 21.80
N VAL A 474 13.40 -13.20 21.30
CA VAL A 474 14.56 -12.83 22.14
C VAL A 474 14.21 -11.67 23.10
N PHE A 475 13.56 -10.60 22.63
CA PHE A 475 13.21 -9.46 23.47
C PHE A 475 12.09 -9.76 24.46
N ILE A 476 11.10 -10.60 24.08
CA ILE A 476 10.08 -11.11 25.01
C ILE A 476 10.73 -11.97 26.08
N GLY A 477 11.64 -12.88 25.71
CA GLY A 477 12.41 -13.70 26.65
C GLY A 477 13.24 -12.84 27.61
N CYS A 478 13.90 -11.81 27.11
CA CYS A 478 14.60 -10.84 27.96
C CYS A 478 13.67 -10.10 28.92
N ALA A 479 12.46 -9.78 28.50
CA ALA A 479 11.48 -9.12 29.37
C ALA A 479 10.91 -10.04 30.44
N ALA A 480 10.76 -11.34 30.15
CA ALA A 480 10.24 -12.35 31.06
C ALA A 480 11.24 -12.79 32.15
N THR A 481 12.55 -12.65 31.90
CA THR A 481 13.59 -13.03 32.88
C THR A 481 13.90 -11.88 33.85
N PRO A 482 14.03 -12.11 35.16
CA PRO A 482 14.46 -11.11 36.10
C PRO A 482 15.96 -10.77 35.87
N ASP A 483 16.32 -9.51 36.06
CA ASP A 483 17.65 -8.91 36.16
C ASP A 483 18.64 -8.90 34.98
N GLY A 484 19.18 -7.70 34.78
CA GLY A 484 20.40 -7.35 34.08
C GLY A 484 20.21 -6.56 32.80
N LYS A 485 20.63 -5.29 32.80
CA LYS A 485 20.69 -4.44 31.58
C LYS A 485 21.57 -5.06 30.47
N ARG A 486 22.55 -5.89 30.83
CA ARG A 486 23.47 -6.58 29.90
C ARG A 486 22.74 -7.52 28.93
N LYS A 487 21.63 -8.17 29.34
CA LYS A 487 20.85 -9.05 28.46
C LYS A 487 20.26 -8.32 27.24
N TYR A 488 19.80 -7.07 27.42
CA TYR A 488 19.28 -6.26 26.30
C TYR A 488 20.39 -5.83 25.35
N LEU A 489 21.60 -5.54 25.85
CA LEU A 489 22.77 -5.26 25.01
C LEU A 489 23.15 -6.49 24.19
N LEU A 490 23.20 -7.66 24.82
CA LEU A 490 23.47 -8.93 24.13
C LEU A 490 22.38 -9.27 23.10
N ALA A 491 21.10 -9.09 23.46
CA ALA A 491 19.98 -9.27 22.56
C ALA A 491 20.08 -8.34 21.35
N SER A 492 20.39 -7.06 21.56
CA SER A 492 20.57 -6.11 20.47
C SER A 492 21.76 -6.47 19.57
N ALA A 493 22.91 -6.83 20.16
CA ALA A 493 24.08 -7.26 19.38
C ALA A 493 23.79 -8.52 18.56
N LEU A 494 23.12 -9.52 19.15
CA LEU A 494 22.72 -10.74 18.48
C LEU A 494 21.71 -10.45 17.35
N SER A 495 20.79 -9.54 17.57
CA SER A 495 19.79 -9.12 16.56
C SER A 495 20.46 -8.45 15.35
N VAL A 496 21.44 -7.60 15.58
CA VAL A 496 22.20 -6.96 14.49
C VAL A 496 23.03 -8.00 13.74
N LEU A 497 23.70 -8.90 14.45
CA LEU A 497 24.51 -9.97 13.83
C LEU A 497 23.65 -10.88 12.96
N THR A 498 22.49 -11.32 13.47
CA THR A 498 21.58 -12.19 12.72
C THR A 498 20.90 -11.47 11.55
N LEU A 499 20.62 -10.16 11.66
CA LEU A 499 20.16 -9.34 10.53
C LEU A 499 21.21 -9.29 9.43
N THR A 500 22.45 -8.99 9.80
CA THR A 500 23.56 -8.95 8.85
C THR A 500 23.74 -10.29 8.15
N ALA A 501 23.64 -11.39 8.91
CA ALA A 501 23.70 -12.74 8.34
C ALA A 501 22.54 -13.02 7.37
N ALA A 502 21.30 -12.67 7.72
CA ALA A 502 20.13 -12.86 6.85
C ALA A 502 20.25 -12.06 5.54
N ILE A 503 20.74 -10.82 5.61
CA ILE A 503 20.98 -10.00 4.42
C ILE A 503 22.12 -10.61 3.57
N TRP A 504 23.20 -11.07 4.21
CA TRP A 504 24.34 -11.64 3.51
C TRP A 504 23.98 -12.96 2.82
N VAL A 505 23.27 -13.87 3.51
CA VAL A 505 22.83 -15.15 2.92
C VAL A 505 21.93 -14.90 1.70
N ASN A 506 20.91 -14.05 1.83
CA ASN A 506 20.04 -13.72 0.70
C ASN A 506 20.82 -13.17 -0.50
N ARG A 507 21.81 -12.31 -0.22
CA ARG A 507 22.63 -11.74 -1.29
C ARG A 507 23.47 -12.82 -1.99
N GLN A 508 24.03 -13.80 -1.23
CA GLN A 508 24.76 -14.91 -1.82
C GLN A 508 23.87 -15.79 -2.68
N ASP A 509 22.61 -16.00 -2.28
CA ASP A 509 21.65 -16.81 -3.06
C ASP A 509 21.42 -16.26 -4.47
N TYR A 510 21.50 -14.94 -4.68
CA TYR A 510 21.34 -14.32 -6.00
C TYR A 510 22.65 -14.11 -6.77
N GLN A 511 23.77 -14.16 -6.09
CA GLN A 511 25.10 -14.05 -6.70
C GLN A 511 25.72 -15.42 -7.00
N TYR A 512 25.01 -16.49 -6.67
CA TYR A 512 25.47 -17.85 -6.91
C TYR A 512 25.07 -18.29 -8.33
N GLY A 513 26.04 -18.64 -9.15
CA GLY A 513 25.84 -19.03 -10.56
C GLY A 513 26.36 -17.99 -11.54
N VAL A 514 26.45 -18.38 -12.82
CA VAL A 514 26.90 -17.53 -13.93
C VAL A 514 25.79 -16.56 -14.33
N LEU A 515 24.53 -17.03 -14.36
CA LEU A 515 23.36 -16.23 -14.65
C LEU A 515 22.23 -16.62 -13.69
N THR A 516 21.56 -15.62 -13.14
CA THR A 516 20.29 -15.80 -12.43
C THR A 516 19.22 -14.94 -13.12
N ALA A 517 18.13 -15.58 -13.55
CA ALA A 517 16.95 -14.93 -14.10
C ALA A 517 15.77 -15.06 -13.13
N LEU A 518 15.08 -13.96 -12.85
CA LEU A 518 13.85 -13.92 -12.06
C LEU A 518 12.72 -13.34 -12.90
N THR A 519 11.71 -14.15 -13.19
CA THR A 519 10.43 -13.66 -13.71
C THR A 519 9.53 -13.37 -12.53
N LEU A 520 9.27 -12.09 -12.28
CA LEU A 520 8.50 -11.64 -11.12
C LEU A 520 7.00 -11.92 -11.29
N ASP A 521 6.31 -12.27 -10.20
CA ASP A 521 4.84 -12.32 -10.18
C ASP A 521 4.27 -10.90 -10.11
N VAL A 522 4.22 -10.25 -11.25
CA VAL A 522 3.60 -8.92 -11.41
C VAL A 522 2.09 -9.00 -11.74
N GLY A 523 1.51 -10.20 -11.78
CA GLY A 523 0.17 -10.44 -12.30
C GLY A 523 0.17 -10.49 -13.83
N GLN A 524 -0.87 -9.95 -14.46
CA GLN A 524 -0.97 -9.89 -15.91
C GLN A 524 -0.05 -8.80 -16.46
N GLY A 525 1.17 -9.17 -16.84
CA GLY A 525 2.23 -8.29 -17.31
C GLY A 525 3.60 -8.98 -17.26
N GLU A 526 4.67 -8.26 -17.51
CA GLU A 526 6.02 -8.82 -17.58
C GLU A 526 7.04 -8.01 -16.78
N SER A 527 7.93 -8.71 -16.07
CA SER A 527 9.12 -8.15 -15.44
C SER A 527 10.15 -9.25 -15.20
N VAL A 528 11.29 -9.15 -15.87
CA VAL A 528 12.38 -10.15 -15.78
C VAL A 528 13.66 -9.47 -15.32
N ILE A 529 14.21 -9.91 -14.18
CA ILE A 529 15.51 -9.46 -13.66
C ILE A 529 16.56 -10.49 -14.06
N LEU A 530 17.63 -10.04 -14.69
CA LEU A 530 18.79 -10.83 -15.09
C LEU A 530 20.01 -10.38 -14.28
N THR A 531 20.70 -11.29 -13.59
CA THR A 531 21.90 -10.96 -12.80
C THR A 531 23.03 -11.90 -13.17
N SER A 532 24.19 -11.36 -13.51
CA SER A 532 25.40 -12.10 -13.88
C SER A 532 26.65 -11.30 -13.47
N GLY A 533 27.64 -11.95 -12.90
CA GLY A 533 28.92 -11.33 -12.55
C GLY A 533 28.84 -10.10 -11.61
N GLY A 534 27.71 -9.95 -10.90
CA GLY A 534 27.43 -8.79 -10.03
C GLY A 534 26.79 -7.60 -10.75
N GLU A 535 26.54 -7.68 -12.03
CA GLU A 535 25.76 -6.75 -12.85
C GLU A 535 24.32 -7.21 -12.99
N THR A 536 23.40 -6.29 -13.20
CA THR A 536 21.96 -6.59 -13.25
C THR A 536 21.29 -5.82 -14.36
N ALA A 537 20.48 -6.50 -15.15
CA ALA A 537 19.57 -5.92 -16.12
C ALA A 537 18.12 -6.20 -15.76
N LEU A 538 17.21 -5.33 -16.21
CA LEU A 538 15.77 -5.51 -16.10
C LEU A 538 15.15 -5.48 -17.49
N VAL A 539 14.37 -6.48 -17.85
CA VAL A 539 13.59 -6.53 -19.08
C VAL A 539 12.13 -6.35 -18.71
N ASP A 540 11.53 -5.27 -19.16
CA ASP A 540 10.19 -4.81 -18.84
C ASP A 540 9.92 -4.65 -17.33
N CYS A 541 8.88 -3.95 -16.98
CA CYS A 541 8.32 -3.89 -15.64
C CYS A 541 6.92 -3.28 -15.72
N GLY A 542 5.91 -4.10 -15.80
CA GLY A 542 4.54 -3.62 -15.88
C GLY A 542 3.51 -4.65 -15.47
N SER A 543 2.27 -4.18 -15.29
CA SER A 543 1.10 -5.02 -14.99
C SER A 543 -0.18 -4.33 -15.43
N SER A 544 -1.11 -5.06 -16.03
CA SER A 544 -2.47 -4.59 -16.28
C SER A 544 -3.41 -4.84 -15.08
N ASN A 545 -2.97 -5.57 -14.06
CA ASN A 545 -3.71 -5.75 -12.81
C ASN A 545 -3.54 -4.52 -11.91
N SER A 546 -4.58 -3.73 -11.75
CA SER A 546 -4.54 -2.46 -10.99
C SER A 546 -4.23 -2.62 -9.49
N TYR A 547 -4.28 -3.83 -8.95
CA TYR A 547 -3.97 -4.15 -7.55
C TYR A 547 -2.52 -4.61 -7.35
N LYS A 548 -1.78 -4.89 -8.42
CA LYS A 548 -0.34 -5.20 -8.37
C LYS A 548 0.47 -3.91 -8.51
N ASP A 549 1.60 -3.89 -7.86
CA ASP A 549 2.61 -2.82 -7.94
C ASP A 549 3.91 -3.42 -8.49
N PRO A 550 4.03 -3.50 -9.83
CA PRO A 550 5.19 -4.13 -10.46
C PRO A 550 6.48 -3.36 -10.18
N GLY A 551 6.43 -2.03 -10.17
CA GLY A 551 7.59 -1.18 -9.93
C GLY A 551 8.12 -1.31 -8.51
N GLY A 552 7.23 -1.27 -7.52
CA GLY A 552 7.58 -1.49 -6.13
C GLY A 552 8.15 -2.89 -5.89
N LEU A 553 7.53 -3.94 -6.46
CA LEU A 553 8.01 -5.31 -6.34
C LEU A 553 9.42 -5.49 -6.95
N ALA A 554 9.65 -4.96 -8.16
CA ALA A 554 10.94 -5.04 -8.83
C ALA A 554 12.02 -4.28 -8.05
N ALA A 555 11.75 -3.03 -7.64
CA ALA A 555 12.69 -2.22 -6.89
C ALA A 555 13.02 -2.82 -5.51
N ASP A 556 12.03 -3.31 -4.77
CA ASP A 556 12.23 -3.97 -3.48
C ASP A 556 13.05 -5.26 -3.62
N THR A 557 12.80 -6.04 -4.69
CA THR A 557 13.56 -7.26 -5.00
C THR A 557 15.02 -6.91 -5.31
N LEU A 558 15.26 -5.95 -6.19
CA LEU A 558 16.60 -5.46 -6.53
C LEU A 558 17.35 -4.95 -5.30
N HIS A 559 16.71 -4.15 -4.45
CA HIS A 559 17.32 -3.69 -3.20
C HIS A 559 17.63 -4.84 -2.24
N SER A 560 16.76 -5.85 -2.12
CA SER A 560 17.00 -7.02 -1.27
C SER A 560 18.17 -7.88 -1.75
N MET A 561 18.36 -7.96 -3.06
CA MET A 561 19.52 -8.60 -3.70
C MET A 561 20.82 -7.79 -3.49
N GLY A 562 20.70 -6.53 -3.08
CA GLY A 562 21.80 -5.59 -2.89
C GLY A 562 22.23 -4.87 -4.16
N VAL A 563 21.40 -4.92 -5.21
CA VAL A 563 21.57 -4.16 -6.45
C VAL A 563 21.43 -2.66 -6.15
N ARG A 564 22.32 -1.86 -6.70
CA ARG A 564 22.36 -0.40 -6.48
C ARG A 564 22.19 0.40 -7.74
N GLU A 565 22.50 -0.23 -8.84
CA GLU A 565 22.48 0.33 -10.17
C GLU A 565 22.13 -0.80 -11.13
N LEU A 566 21.31 -0.52 -12.09
CA LEU A 566 21.04 -1.41 -13.21
C LEU A 566 21.99 -1.06 -14.36
N SER A 567 22.71 -2.05 -14.88
CA SER A 567 23.56 -1.89 -16.06
C SER A 567 22.69 -1.60 -17.28
N ALA A 568 21.56 -2.30 -17.40
CA ALA A 568 20.63 -2.12 -18.51
C ALA A 568 19.16 -2.23 -18.06
N VAL A 569 18.30 -1.46 -18.71
CA VAL A 569 16.85 -1.68 -18.76
C VAL A 569 16.47 -1.86 -20.22
N VAL A 570 15.79 -2.95 -20.55
CA VAL A 570 15.27 -3.20 -21.90
C VAL A 570 13.76 -3.09 -21.86
N VAL A 571 13.19 -2.24 -22.70
CA VAL A 571 11.73 -2.12 -22.87
C VAL A 571 11.38 -2.80 -24.18
N THR A 572 10.62 -3.90 -24.09
CA THR A 572 10.24 -4.62 -25.31
C THR A 572 9.29 -3.77 -26.15
N HIS A 573 8.24 -3.21 -25.56
CA HIS A 573 7.29 -2.31 -26.22
C HIS A 573 6.57 -1.41 -25.20
N TYR A 574 5.72 -0.46 -25.66
CA TYR A 574 5.21 0.61 -24.79
C TYR A 574 3.85 0.35 -24.15
N HIS A 575 3.30 -0.87 -24.14
CA HIS A 575 2.08 -1.15 -23.40
C HIS A 575 2.28 -1.05 -21.89
N ALA A 576 1.19 -0.74 -21.18
CA ALA A 576 1.23 -0.48 -19.74
C ALA A 576 1.66 -1.70 -18.93
N ASP A 577 1.32 -2.90 -19.35
CA ASP A 577 1.69 -4.17 -18.71
C ASP A 577 3.16 -4.56 -18.90
N HIS A 578 3.94 -3.74 -19.62
CA HIS A 578 5.39 -3.83 -19.76
C HIS A 578 6.13 -2.60 -19.21
N THR A 579 5.45 -1.46 -19.00
CA THR A 579 6.14 -0.20 -18.73
C THR A 579 5.70 0.56 -17.48
N ASN A 580 4.49 0.34 -16.95
CA ASN A 580 3.95 1.21 -15.90
C ASN A 580 4.72 1.13 -14.56
N GLY A 581 5.46 0.05 -14.29
CA GLY A 581 6.34 -0.08 -13.14
C GLY A 581 7.72 0.56 -13.32
N LEU A 582 8.16 0.81 -14.56
CA LEU A 582 9.49 1.38 -14.84
C LEU A 582 9.66 2.78 -14.24
N TYR A 583 8.61 3.57 -14.17
CA TYR A 583 8.66 4.91 -13.55
C TYR A 583 9.12 4.86 -12.10
N GLU A 584 8.66 3.87 -11.33
CA GLU A 584 9.08 3.70 -9.95
C GLU A 584 10.50 3.15 -9.86
N VAL A 585 10.86 2.16 -10.69
CA VAL A 585 12.22 1.62 -10.74
C VAL A 585 13.23 2.73 -11.04
N LEU A 586 13.00 3.55 -12.08
CA LEU A 586 13.88 4.66 -12.46
C LEU A 586 14.00 5.75 -11.36
N ARG A 587 12.98 5.92 -10.53
CA ARG A 587 13.04 6.85 -9.39
C ARG A 587 13.85 6.32 -8.22
N ARG A 588 13.90 4.99 -8.04
CA ARG A 588 14.51 4.33 -6.87
C ARG A 588 15.91 3.81 -7.13
N ILE A 589 16.21 3.41 -8.36
CA ILE A 589 17.47 2.74 -8.73
C ILE A 589 18.07 3.45 -9.93
N PRO A 590 19.33 3.91 -9.84
CA PRO A 590 20.07 4.43 -10.99
C PRO A 590 20.18 3.38 -12.09
N VAL A 591 20.07 3.82 -13.33
CA VAL A 591 20.19 2.99 -14.54
C VAL A 591 21.29 3.55 -15.43
N GLN A 592 22.19 2.73 -15.92
CA GLN A 592 23.26 3.18 -16.83
C GLN A 592 22.67 3.39 -18.23
N THR A 593 22.04 2.37 -18.80
CA THR A 593 21.49 2.42 -20.15
C THR A 593 20.05 1.91 -20.18
N ILE A 594 19.16 2.63 -20.85
CA ILE A 594 17.82 2.16 -21.21
C ILE A 594 17.73 1.92 -22.72
N TYR A 595 17.37 0.69 -23.10
CA TYR A 595 17.18 0.28 -24.48
C TYR A 595 15.70 0.34 -24.83
N LEU A 596 15.36 1.10 -25.87
CA LEU A 596 13.99 1.36 -26.30
C LEU A 596 13.79 0.97 -27.76
N PRO A 597 12.59 0.50 -28.18
CA PRO A 597 12.25 0.38 -29.59
C PRO A 597 12.10 1.78 -30.21
N ASP A 598 12.59 1.94 -31.44
CA ASP A 598 12.44 3.19 -32.20
C ASP A 598 11.11 3.22 -32.95
N ILE A 599 10.03 3.33 -32.19
CA ILE A 599 8.64 3.35 -32.69
C ILE A 599 7.88 4.52 -32.06
N GLU A 600 6.85 4.99 -32.75
CA GLU A 600 5.92 5.99 -32.19
C GLU A 600 4.97 5.34 -31.17
N ASP A 601 4.60 6.11 -30.17
CA ASP A 601 3.68 5.70 -29.09
C ASP A 601 2.55 6.73 -28.96
N GLU A 602 1.32 6.28 -29.22
CA GLU A 602 0.12 7.12 -29.16
C GLU A 602 -0.24 7.57 -27.72
N TYR A 603 0.29 6.90 -26.70
CA TYR A 603 -0.03 7.16 -25.29
C TYR A 603 1.00 8.05 -24.58
N GLY A 604 2.07 8.46 -25.27
CA GLY A 604 3.14 9.31 -24.73
C GLY A 604 3.96 8.61 -23.62
N VAL A 605 4.02 7.28 -23.61
CA VAL A 605 4.82 6.48 -22.66
C VAL A 605 6.30 6.69 -22.94
N ARG A 606 6.69 6.64 -24.22
CA ARG A 606 8.07 6.85 -24.70
C ARG A 606 8.64 8.17 -24.17
N GLU A 607 7.95 9.29 -24.42
CA GLU A 607 8.43 10.62 -24.02
C GLU A 607 8.57 10.73 -22.50
N ARG A 608 7.63 10.18 -21.76
CA ARG A 608 7.68 10.19 -20.29
C ARG A 608 8.82 9.34 -19.74
N LEU A 609 9.08 8.15 -20.31
CA LEU A 609 10.19 7.29 -19.91
C LEU A 609 11.54 7.95 -20.25
N VAL A 610 11.68 8.49 -21.44
CA VAL A 610 12.90 9.19 -21.88
C VAL A 610 13.18 10.38 -20.98
N SER A 611 12.18 11.24 -20.75
CA SER A 611 12.33 12.42 -19.89
C SER A 611 12.79 12.03 -18.47
N LEU A 612 12.20 10.97 -17.89
CA LEU A 612 12.57 10.51 -16.56
C LEU A 612 13.97 9.86 -16.54
N ALA A 613 14.30 9.05 -17.55
CA ALA A 613 15.60 8.41 -17.68
C ALA A 613 16.73 9.46 -17.79
N GLU A 614 16.56 10.47 -18.64
CA GLU A 614 17.51 11.58 -18.80
C GLU A 614 17.62 12.42 -17.52
N GLU A 615 16.48 12.72 -16.83
CA GLU A 615 16.49 13.41 -15.53
C GLU A 615 17.33 12.64 -14.49
N LYS A 616 17.28 11.32 -14.54
CA LYS A 616 18.03 10.43 -13.62
C LYS A 616 19.44 10.12 -14.10
N GLY A 617 19.82 10.59 -15.28
CA GLY A 617 21.18 10.46 -15.83
C GLY A 617 21.43 9.14 -16.55
N ALA A 618 20.38 8.38 -16.91
CA ALA A 618 20.50 7.18 -17.73
C ALA A 618 20.76 7.54 -19.20
N GLN A 619 21.58 6.74 -19.87
CA GLN A 619 21.76 6.83 -21.32
C GLN A 619 20.57 6.17 -22.03
N VAL A 620 19.93 6.90 -22.94
CA VAL A 620 18.83 6.36 -23.77
C VAL A 620 19.40 5.87 -25.10
N THR A 621 19.11 4.62 -25.45
CA THR A 621 19.56 3.98 -26.69
C THR A 621 18.39 3.38 -27.45
N TYR A 622 18.14 3.85 -28.66
CA TYR A 622 17.14 3.26 -29.56
C TYR A 622 17.75 2.11 -30.35
N VAL A 623 17.13 0.94 -30.26
CA VAL A 623 17.64 -0.28 -30.91
C VAL A 623 17.06 -0.38 -32.33
N THR A 624 17.88 0.00 -33.31
CA THR A 624 17.55 -0.06 -34.73
C THR A 624 18.32 -1.16 -35.50
N LYS A 625 19.25 -1.81 -34.85
CA LYS A 625 20.04 -2.96 -35.33
C LYS A 625 20.33 -3.90 -34.16
N GLU A 626 20.71 -5.11 -34.46
CA GLU A 626 21.22 -6.06 -33.47
C GLU A 626 22.28 -5.38 -32.61
N THR A 627 22.07 -5.36 -31.30
CA THR A 627 22.93 -4.69 -30.33
C THR A 627 23.27 -5.69 -29.23
N ALA A 628 24.55 -5.91 -28.99
CA ALA A 628 25.04 -6.75 -27.92
C ALA A 628 25.63 -5.88 -26.81
N ASP A 629 25.25 -6.18 -25.57
CA ASP A 629 25.81 -5.59 -24.36
C ASP A 629 26.33 -6.68 -23.44
N THR A 630 27.27 -6.37 -22.54
CA THR A 630 27.82 -7.34 -21.58
C THR A 630 27.15 -7.13 -20.24
N LEU A 631 26.67 -8.21 -19.64
CA LEU A 631 26.12 -8.27 -18.30
C LEU A 631 26.97 -9.24 -17.47
N GLY A 632 28.10 -8.75 -16.93
CA GLY A 632 29.07 -9.59 -16.24
C GLY A 632 29.63 -10.68 -17.14
N ASP A 633 29.32 -11.96 -16.82
CA ASP A 633 29.75 -13.13 -17.59
C ASP A 633 28.75 -13.54 -18.69
N THR A 634 27.65 -12.77 -18.86
CA THR A 634 26.55 -13.04 -19.81
C THR A 634 26.57 -11.99 -20.93
N VAL A 635 26.26 -12.39 -22.14
CA VAL A 635 26.04 -11.47 -23.27
C VAL A 635 24.54 -11.26 -23.42
N LEU A 636 24.11 -10.00 -23.35
CA LEU A 636 22.72 -9.59 -23.59
C LEU A 636 22.61 -9.06 -25.04
N THR A 637 22.04 -9.85 -25.94
CA THR A 637 21.79 -9.45 -27.32
C THR A 637 20.35 -8.95 -27.45
N ILE A 638 20.19 -7.74 -27.98
CA ILE A 638 18.89 -7.09 -28.16
C ILE A 638 18.65 -6.95 -29.67
N TYR A 639 17.58 -7.57 -30.14
CA TYR A 639 17.17 -7.53 -31.55
C TYR A 639 16.11 -6.46 -31.75
N PRO A 640 16.24 -5.64 -32.81
CA PRO A 640 15.23 -4.63 -33.16
C PRO A 640 13.96 -5.28 -33.71
N PRO A 641 12.86 -4.51 -33.84
CA PRO A 641 11.64 -4.99 -34.50
C PRO A 641 11.90 -5.56 -35.88
N VAL A 642 11.36 -6.74 -36.17
CA VAL A 642 11.55 -7.45 -37.46
C VAL A 642 10.55 -7.01 -38.54
N GLN A 643 9.68 -6.07 -38.21
CA GLN A 643 8.74 -5.44 -39.15
C GLN A 643 8.62 -3.94 -38.90
N SER A 644 8.13 -3.21 -39.92
CA SER A 644 8.10 -1.74 -39.92
C SER A 644 6.66 -1.17 -39.79
N GLY A 645 5.67 -1.99 -39.39
CA GLY A 645 4.30 -1.56 -39.21
C GLY A 645 3.47 -2.66 -38.57
N GLY A 646 2.40 -2.29 -37.92
CA GLY A 646 1.53 -3.17 -37.14
C GLY A 646 1.17 -2.54 -35.80
N ASP A 647 0.60 -3.33 -34.91
CA ASP A 647 0.33 -3.00 -33.52
C ASP A 647 1.67 -2.89 -32.72
N LEU A 648 1.67 -2.19 -31.59
CA LEU A 648 2.82 -2.05 -30.71
C LEU A 648 3.45 -3.39 -30.32
N ASN A 649 2.65 -4.43 -30.14
CA ASN A 649 3.09 -5.80 -29.86
C ASN A 649 4.01 -6.37 -30.97
N GLU A 650 3.74 -6.02 -32.23
CA GLU A 650 4.50 -6.51 -33.37
C GLU A 650 5.81 -5.77 -33.62
N LEU A 651 5.95 -4.61 -32.99
CA LEU A 651 7.10 -3.72 -33.14
C LEU A 651 8.03 -3.78 -31.92
N GLY A 652 7.95 -4.86 -31.14
CA GLY A 652 8.71 -5.05 -29.91
C GLY A 652 10.16 -5.46 -30.17
N LEU A 653 11.03 -5.18 -29.18
CA LEU A 653 12.37 -5.72 -29.06
C LEU A 653 12.33 -7.17 -28.57
N THR A 654 13.36 -7.93 -28.92
CA THR A 654 13.62 -9.25 -28.38
C THR A 654 14.94 -9.24 -27.64
N ALA A 655 15.02 -9.82 -26.45
CA ALA A 655 16.25 -9.92 -25.67
C ALA A 655 16.67 -11.40 -25.53
N LEU A 656 17.95 -11.67 -25.83
CA LEU A 656 18.61 -12.98 -25.65
C LEU A 656 19.74 -12.82 -24.65
N ALA A 657 19.69 -13.56 -23.56
CA ALA A 657 20.76 -13.61 -22.57
C ALA A 657 21.52 -14.92 -22.70
N SER A 658 22.78 -14.85 -23.13
CA SER A 658 23.66 -15.99 -23.40
C SER A 658 24.76 -16.10 -22.35
N ALA A 659 24.80 -17.22 -21.61
CA ALA A 659 25.77 -17.51 -20.56
C ALA A 659 26.45 -18.86 -20.79
N GLY A 660 27.54 -18.86 -21.54
CA GLY A 660 28.20 -20.08 -22.03
C GLY A 660 27.32 -20.83 -23.03
N ASP A 661 26.93 -22.05 -22.69
CA ASP A 661 26.01 -22.88 -23.51
C ASP A 661 24.55 -22.75 -23.10
N PHE A 662 24.21 -21.78 -22.24
CA PHE A 662 22.86 -21.53 -21.77
C PHE A 662 22.31 -20.24 -22.39
N ASP A 663 21.14 -20.34 -23.00
CA ASP A 663 20.45 -19.24 -23.67
C ASP A 663 19.03 -19.06 -23.13
N LEU A 664 18.69 -17.82 -22.75
CA LEU A 664 17.36 -17.41 -22.31
C LEU A 664 16.81 -16.34 -23.25
N LEU A 665 15.66 -16.60 -23.85
CA LEU A 665 15.01 -15.71 -24.83
C LEU A 665 13.75 -15.06 -24.26
N ILE A 666 13.64 -13.73 -24.40
CA ILE A 666 12.49 -12.91 -24.00
C ILE A 666 11.98 -12.20 -25.26
N THR A 667 10.73 -12.49 -25.62
CA THR A 667 10.18 -12.04 -26.91
C THR A 667 9.12 -10.95 -26.79
N GLY A 668 8.78 -10.49 -25.57
CA GLY A 668 7.67 -9.57 -25.34
C GLY A 668 6.35 -10.13 -25.86
N ASP A 669 5.48 -9.28 -26.40
CA ASP A 669 4.11 -9.64 -26.78
C ASP A 669 3.90 -9.95 -28.27
N MET A 670 4.96 -10.27 -28.99
CA MET A 670 4.85 -10.53 -30.43
C MET A 670 3.93 -11.70 -30.77
N SER A 671 3.23 -11.58 -31.92
CA SER A 671 2.41 -12.68 -32.44
C SER A 671 3.27 -13.77 -33.10
N GLY A 672 2.67 -14.94 -33.31
CA GLY A 672 3.31 -16.06 -34.00
C GLY A 672 3.73 -15.76 -35.44
N SER A 673 3.17 -14.73 -36.09
CA SER A 673 3.62 -14.25 -37.39
C SER A 673 4.95 -13.51 -37.30
N THR A 674 5.14 -12.74 -36.24
CA THR A 674 6.36 -11.98 -35.98
C THR A 674 7.46 -12.88 -35.42
N GLU A 675 7.13 -13.83 -34.52
CA GLU A 675 8.04 -14.89 -34.08
C GLU A 675 8.65 -15.68 -35.27
N LYS A 676 7.80 -15.99 -36.27
CA LYS A 676 8.26 -16.66 -37.48
C LYS A 676 9.26 -15.79 -38.26
N LYS A 677 8.97 -14.49 -38.42
CA LYS A 677 9.89 -13.56 -39.10
C LYS A 677 11.21 -13.41 -38.30
N LEU A 678 11.14 -13.45 -36.96
CA LEU A 678 12.32 -13.36 -36.11
C LEU A 678 13.31 -14.47 -36.44
N VAL A 679 12.87 -15.73 -36.45
CA VAL A 679 13.76 -16.87 -36.76
C VAL A 679 14.12 -16.97 -38.25
N GLU A 680 13.39 -16.33 -39.15
CA GLU A 680 13.74 -16.22 -40.57
C GLU A 680 14.80 -15.10 -40.80
N THR A 681 14.84 -14.09 -39.92
CA THR A 681 15.73 -12.92 -40.04
C THR A 681 17.04 -13.15 -39.29
N TYR A 682 16.97 -13.71 -38.08
CA TYR A 682 18.11 -13.93 -37.20
C TYR A 682 18.33 -15.42 -36.95
N ALA A 683 19.60 -15.84 -36.93
CA ALA A 683 19.99 -17.19 -36.57
C ALA A 683 19.98 -17.30 -35.03
N LEU A 684 18.82 -17.54 -34.43
CA LEU A 684 18.72 -17.78 -32.98
C LEU A 684 19.33 -19.15 -32.62
N PRO A 685 19.99 -19.26 -31.45
CA PRO A 685 20.49 -20.54 -30.96
C PRO A 685 19.33 -21.49 -30.54
N ASP A 686 19.66 -22.72 -30.24
CA ASP A 686 18.86 -23.60 -29.37
C ASP A 686 18.82 -22.97 -27.98
N ILE A 687 17.66 -22.87 -27.33
CA ILE A 687 17.52 -22.15 -26.09
C ILE A 687 17.05 -23.06 -24.96
N GLU A 688 17.57 -22.91 -23.77
CA GLU A 688 17.13 -23.64 -22.58
C GLU A 688 15.86 -23.05 -22.03
N VAL A 689 15.70 -21.71 -22.06
CA VAL A 689 14.55 -21.04 -21.47
C VAL A 689 13.91 -20.03 -22.41
N LEU A 690 12.58 -20.15 -22.58
CA LEU A 690 11.74 -19.18 -23.24
C LEU A 690 10.85 -18.48 -22.23
N VAL A 691 10.92 -17.13 -22.13
CA VAL A 691 9.85 -16.33 -21.57
C VAL A 691 8.80 -16.17 -22.66
N VAL A 692 7.61 -16.74 -22.41
CA VAL A 692 6.60 -17.00 -23.43
C VAL A 692 5.91 -15.72 -23.86
N SER A 693 5.87 -15.48 -25.16
CA SER A 693 5.28 -14.29 -25.75
C SER A 693 3.83 -14.08 -25.32
N HIS A 694 3.49 -12.81 -25.06
CA HIS A 694 2.13 -12.32 -24.88
C HIS A 694 1.34 -13.12 -23.82
N HIS A 695 2.01 -13.40 -22.70
CA HIS A 695 1.45 -14.10 -21.54
C HIS A 695 0.79 -15.44 -21.86
N GLY A 696 1.23 -16.11 -22.94
CA GLY A 696 0.64 -17.36 -23.42
C GLY A 696 -0.62 -17.18 -24.27
N SER A 697 -0.75 -16.08 -24.99
CA SER A 697 -1.83 -15.84 -25.95
C SER A 697 -1.94 -16.97 -26.99
N ARG A 698 -3.17 -17.29 -27.43
CA ARG A 698 -3.41 -18.27 -28.51
C ARG A 698 -2.76 -17.88 -29.84
N TYR A 699 -2.50 -16.61 -30.04
CA TYR A 699 -1.93 -16.04 -31.27
C TYR A 699 -0.40 -16.00 -31.26
N SER A 700 0.26 -16.36 -30.16
CA SER A 700 1.71 -16.41 -29.98
C SER A 700 2.22 -17.85 -29.90
N SER A 701 3.53 -18.02 -29.69
CA SER A 701 4.21 -19.32 -29.54
C SER A 701 3.94 -20.25 -30.72
N ASN A 702 4.27 -19.75 -31.93
CA ASN A 702 4.06 -20.51 -33.15
C ASN A 702 4.91 -21.79 -33.16
N ILE A 703 4.36 -22.91 -33.61
CA ILE A 703 5.04 -24.21 -33.61
C ILE A 703 6.32 -24.24 -34.46
N ARG A 704 6.44 -23.40 -35.53
CA ARG A 704 7.68 -23.29 -36.30
C ARG A 704 8.76 -22.57 -35.52
N PHE A 705 8.39 -21.48 -34.84
CA PHE A 705 9.29 -20.76 -33.94
C PHE A 705 9.77 -21.69 -32.85
N LEU A 706 8.86 -22.35 -32.11
CA LEU A 706 9.20 -23.26 -31.02
C LEU A 706 10.12 -24.41 -31.48
N LYS A 707 9.92 -24.95 -32.69
CA LYS A 707 10.80 -25.97 -33.28
C LYS A 707 12.15 -25.45 -33.75
N SER A 708 12.28 -24.15 -33.97
CA SER A 708 13.56 -23.53 -34.35
C SER A 708 14.43 -23.25 -33.14
N VAL A 709 13.82 -22.89 -32.00
CA VAL A 709 14.54 -22.51 -30.77
C VAL A 709 14.50 -23.60 -29.69
N THR A 710 13.70 -24.64 -29.83
CA THR A 710 13.60 -25.88 -29.03
C THR A 710 13.74 -25.69 -27.51
N PRO A 711 12.91 -24.85 -26.85
CA PRO A 711 13.06 -24.54 -25.45
C PRO A 711 12.87 -25.77 -24.55
N GLU A 712 13.77 -25.96 -23.57
CA GLU A 712 13.63 -26.99 -22.53
C GLU A 712 12.60 -26.58 -21.47
N ALA A 713 12.57 -25.28 -21.11
CA ALA A 713 11.62 -24.71 -20.18
C ALA A 713 10.93 -23.46 -20.77
N ALA A 714 9.64 -23.32 -20.49
CA ALA A 714 8.81 -22.21 -20.88
C ALA A 714 8.25 -21.50 -19.63
N VAL A 715 8.62 -20.26 -19.42
CA VAL A 715 8.14 -19.42 -18.31
C VAL A 715 7.03 -18.52 -18.82
N ILE A 716 5.85 -18.61 -18.25
CA ILE A 716 4.70 -17.78 -18.59
C ILE A 716 4.48 -16.77 -17.47
N SER A 717 4.75 -15.49 -17.75
CA SER A 717 4.39 -14.38 -16.88
C SER A 717 2.92 -14.05 -17.08
N VAL A 718 2.06 -14.38 -16.12
CA VAL A 718 0.60 -14.27 -16.24
C VAL A 718 -0.06 -14.11 -14.88
N GLY A 719 -1.20 -13.42 -14.83
CA GLY A 719 -2.02 -13.26 -13.65
C GLY A 719 -3.50 -13.38 -13.95
N ASP A 720 -4.36 -12.94 -13.02
CA ASP A 720 -5.80 -12.91 -13.23
C ASP A 720 -6.13 -12.05 -14.45
N ASN A 721 -6.79 -12.65 -15.44
CA ASN A 721 -7.12 -11.99 -16.68
C ASN A 721 -8.47 -12.47 -17.26
N ASN A 722 -9.08 -11.62 -18.10
CA ASN A 722 -10.30 -11.94 -18.84
C ASN A 722 -10.01 -12.31 -20.31
N TYR A 723 -8.72 -12.40 -20.69
CA TYR A 723 -8.29 -12.70 -22.06
C TYR A 723 -8.22 -14.21 -22.32
N GLY A 724 -8.25 -15.03 -21.27
CA GLY A 724 -8.09 -16.48 -21.35
C GLY A 724 -6.63 -16.90 -21.53
N HIS A 725 -5.70 -16.12 -20.99
CA HIS A 725 -4.27 -16.44 -20.97
C HIS A 725 -3.89 -17.20 -19.68
N PRO A 726 -2.96 -18.17 -19.76
CA PRO A 726 -2.45 -18.77 -20.98
C PRO A 726 -3.52 -19.61 -21.66
N SER A 727 -3.57 -19.59 -23.00
CA SER A 727 -4.55 -20.38 -23.76
C SER A 727 -4.15 -21.85 -23.79
N GLU A 728 -5.14 -22.73 -23.83
CA GLU A 728 -4.91 -24.19 -23.92
C GLU A 728 -4.09 -24.55 -25.15
N GLU A 729 -4.35 -23.85 -26.28
CA GLU A 729 -3.63 -24.08 -27.53
C GLU A 729 -2.13 -23.76 -27.40
N THR A 730 -1.77 -22.73 -26.65
CA THR A 730 -0.37 -22.37 -26.40
C THR A 730 0.29 -23.40 -25.48
N LEU A 731 -0.39 -23.81 -24.43
CA LEU A 731 0.11 -24.85 -23.53
C LEU A 731 0.40 -26.16 -24.29
N GLN A 732 -0.53 -26.57 -25.17
CA GLN A 732 -0.34 -27.77 -25.99
C GLN A 732 0.82 -27.64 -26.99
N ARG A 733 1.05 -26.46 -27.60
CA ARG A 733 2.21 -26.25 -28.48
C ARG A 733 3.53 -26.33 -27.75
N LEU A 734 3.63 -25.80 -26.53
CA LEU A 734 4.82 -25.87 -25.66
C LEU A 734 5.09 -27.33 -25.25
N LEU A 735 4.08 -28.06 -24.81
CA LEU A 735 4.19 -29.48 -24.49
C LEU A 735 4.59 -30.33 -25.71
N ALA A 736 4.11 -29.99 -26.91
CA ALA A 736 4.43 -30.71 -28.14
C ALA A 736 5.90 -30.58 -28.57
N VAL A 737 6.64 -29.56 -28.10
CA VAL A 737 8.10 -29.44 -28.30
C VAL A 737 8.90 -29.97 -27.11
N GLY A 738 8.23 -30.42 -26.05
CA GLY A 738 8.86 -31.04 -24.87
C GLY A 738 9.24 -30.04 -23.78
N ALA A 739 8.78 -28.80 -23.83
CA ALA A 739 9.12 -27.79 -22.84
C ALA A 739 8.40 -28.02 -21.51
N ASP A 740 9.12 -27.89 -20.39
CA ASP A 740 8.56 -27.83 -19.05
C ASP A 740 7.92 -26.45 -18.80
N ILE A 741 6.64 -26.43 -18.39
CA ILE A 741 5.88 -25.18 -18.27
C ILE A 741 5.85 -24.69 -16.82
N TRP A 742 6.27 -23.46 -16.62
CA TRP A 742 6.23 -22.74 -15.35
C TRP A 742 5.37 -21.47 -15.49
N ARG A 743 4.49 -21.21 -14.50
CA ARG A 743 3.53 -20.09 -14.58
C ARG A 743 3.59 -19.27 -13.30
N THR A 744 3.67 -17.93 -13.44
CA THR A 744 3.73 -17.03 -12.28
C THR A 744 2.46 -17.01 -11.44
N ASP A 745 1.27 -17.21 -12.04
CA ASP A 745 -0.01 -17.30 -11.33
C ASP A 745 -0.15 -18.56 -10.46
N GLN A 746 0.67 -19.59 -10.69
CA GLN A 746 0.65 -20.86 -9.93
C GLN A 746 1.82 -20.99 -8.95
N GLN A 747 3.02 -20.58 -9.35
CA GLN A 747 4.25 -20.74 -8.57
C GLN A 747 4.75 -19.43 -7.93
N GLY A 748 4.12 -18.27 -8.23
CA GLY A 748 4.65 -16.98 -7.85
C GLY A 748 5.88 -16.61 -8.68
N THR A 749 6.78 -15.81 -8.14
CA THR A 749 8.04 -15.44 -8.81
C THR A 749 8.87 -16.67 -9.13
N ILE A 750 9.26 -16.86 -10.39
CA ILE A 750 10.03 -17.99 -10.90
C ILE A 750 11.51 -17.59 -10.98
N ARG A 751 12.36 -18.41 -10.41
CA ARG A 751 13.80 -18.21 -10.39
C ARG A 751 14.50 -19.34 -11.13
N ILE A 752 15.36 -18.98 -12.08
CA ILE A 752 16.25 -19.88 -12.81
C ILE A 752 17.69 -19.48 -12.49
N THR A 753 18.52 -20.44 -12.13
CA THR A 753 19.93 -20.20 -11.82
C THR A 753 20.80 -21.15 -12.63
N VAL A 754 21.73 -20.59 -13.39
CA VAL A 754 22.70 -21.31 -14.20
C VAL A 754 23.97 -21.40 -13.40
N ASN A 755 24.38 -22.62 -13.05
CA ASN A 755 25.68 -22.87 -12.36
C ASN A 755 26.79 -22.96 -13.41
N GLY A 756 27.93 -22.33 -13.13
CA GLY A 756 29.12 -22.55 -13.94
C GLY A 756 29.54 -24.03 -13.87
N GLY A 757 29.72 -24.66 -15.01
CA GLY A 757 30.17 -26.03 -15.13
C GLY A 757 31.62 -26.24 -14.64
#